data_cc547bfeb21f645c9f04c4f94a8a6a6a
#
_entry.id   cc547bfeb21f645c9f04c4f94a8a6a6a
#
_cell.length_a   1.000
_cell.length_b   1.000
_cell.length_c   1.000
_cell.angle_alpha   90.00
_cell.angle_beta   90.00
_cell.angle_gamma   90.00
#
_symmetry.space_group_name_H-M   'P 1'
#
loop_
_entity.id
_entity.type
_entity.pdbx_description
1 polymer ?
#
loop_
_entity_poly.entity_id
_entity_poly.type
_entity_poly.pdbx_seq_one_letter_code
_entity_poly.pdbx_strand_id
1 'polypeptide(L)'
;MKTLSRNRLAFIASLKLDNVTYSKVLDIWIKYETEFQRSIKNKGKQYTLGRYKESYAFLRNYLLKLPTQPLSFCKVDKLNIPKTLWLLKPLIKGNRDEQRVALSIVRGFEQIRLEIDYSDLDAITAKHTLQEEYAVLNLTREFNKFLKRFTKTRKWYLGSLQDPIAPWSKVITSLSKGPNGPSVACSHLDASAVINDKELYPAIKGLNNALEQNWITSWMEKQSELVNTETELFTGRLGFSAEPGGKTRKFAIGDYWSQLSLKPIQIALYKTLQSIPTDTTANQNRGFNNLVLHSRGKPTYCFDLSSASDRIPASMQKYRLQLMSNLSVADNWYKVMTKRNFFIKPLKKSVRWEVGQPLGLLSSFPSFSLWHHDIIQFAANYKRFHNGLPLKFFKQYRLLGDDVVIYDKEVARRYQDLMSKIGVKINLTKSVIGDEENSQIEFAKRLALRGQEMSSIKHNILNKNSQVHMLDLVDILRERDFIAPDTDHYGLSQILKSEDLQRFKYIFWLRNNVDAPLEIKEGSSTFCLTREEMVQRIITKRTQNIIDKAMKIKSLDMERDLPDILKGFKSICVPCSDKALADRSIGDLSGSHPIVLSLTQTSRELQFLMFTVLDDLEPGTVSPVEYLPVVSIKSYFSDLSTTRSYLSKILLECFYEALDEKRLKKT
;
A
#
# COMPACT_ATOMS: atom_id res chain seq x y z
N MET A 1 -12.50 -12.12 -33.52
CA MET A 1 -13.33 -11.71 -32.36
C MET A 1 -12.42 -11.20 -31.25
N LYS A 2 -12.64 -10.00 -30.69
CA LYS A 2 -11.92 -9.60 -29.46
C LYS A 2 -12.48 -10.41 -28.30
N THR A 3 -11.70 -11.34 -27.79
CA THR A 3 -12.05 -12.11 -26.60
C THR A 3 -11.85 -11.27 -25.36
N LEU A 4 -12.76 -11.34 -24.39
CA LEU A 4 -12.57 -10.76 -23.05
C LEU A 4 -11.40 -11.45 -22.34
N SER A 5 -10.83 -10.77 -21.36
CA SER A 5 -9.80 -11.39 -20.52
C SER A 5 -10.40 -12.56 -19.71
N ARG A 6 -9.54 -13.52 -19.36
CA ARG A 6 -9.92 -14.68 -18.56
C ARG A 6 -10.59 -14.28 -17.23
N ASN A 7 -10.08 -13.26 -16.54
CA ASN A 7 -10.67 -12.79 -15.28
C ASN A 7 -12.08 -12.20 -15.47
N ARG A 8 -12.37 -11.56 -16.62
CA ARG A 8 -13.72 -11.08 -16.96
C ARG A 8 -14.67 -12.23 -17.23
N LEU A 9 -14.22 -13.23 -17.97
CA LEU A 9 -15.02 -14.43 -18.22
C LEU A 9 -15.34 -15.17 -16.93
N ALA A 10 -14.36 -15.37 -16.06
CA ALA A 10 -14.54 -15.98 -14.76
C ALA A 10 -15.48 -15.16 -13.86
N PHE A 11 -15.38 -13.83 -13.89
CA PHE A 11 -16.31 -12.97 -13.15
C PHE A 11 -17.76 -13.13 -13.64
N ILE A 12 -18.00 -13.10 -14.97
CA ILE A 12 -19.35 -13.29 -15.51
C ILE A 12 -19.85 -14.70 -15.17
N ALA A 13 -19.00 -15.71 -15.30
CA ALA A 13 -19.35 -17.10 -14.98
C ALA A 13 -19.73 -17.30 -13.49
N SER A 14 -19.07 -16.56 -12.58
CA SER A 14 -19.34 -16.63 -11.14
C SER A 14 -20.75 -16.14 -10.74
N LEU A 15 -21.41 -15.38 -11.62
CA LEU A 15 -22.76 -14.83 -11.36
C LEU A 15 -23.87 -15.87 -11.49
N LYS A 16 -23.57 -17.12 -11.86
CA LYS A 16 -24.54 -18.22 -12.05
C LYS A 16 -25.75 -17.82 -12.91
N LEU A 17 -25.50 -17.01 -13.94
CA LEU A 17 -26.53 -16.60 -14.90
C LEU A 17 -26.95 -17.77 -15.78
N ASP A 18 -28.20 -17.77 -16.22
CA ASP A 18 -28.60 -18.66 -17.30
C ASP A 18 -27.82 -18.35 -18.60
N ASN A 19 -27.77 -19.31 -19.52
CA ASN A 19 -26.97 -19.20 -20.75
C ASN A 19 -27.36 -17.98 -21.61
N VAL A 20 -28.61 -17.59 -21.61
CA VAL A 20 -29.10 -16.44 -22.39
C VAL A 20 -28.59 -15.12 -21.77
N THR A 21 -28.76 -15.01 -20.46
CA THR A 21 -28.30 -13.83 -19.73
C THR A 21 -26.78 -13.71 -19.76
N TYR A 22 -26.05 -14.83 -19.63
CA TYR A 22 -24.58 -14.87 -19.76
C TYR A 22 -24.13 -14.34 -21.13
N SER A 23 -24.71 -14.85 -22.21
CA SER A 23 -24.37 -14.41 -23.59
C SER A 23 -24.70 -12.94 -23.80
N LYS A 24 -25.80 -12.45 -23.24
CA LYS A 24 -26.21 -11.04 -23.29
C LYS A 24 -25.22 -10.12 -22.56
N VAL A 25 -24.80 -10.49 -21.35
CA VAL A 25 -23.80 -9.73 -20.57
C VAL A 25 -22.48 -9.67 -21.33
N LEU A 26 -22.05 -10.80 -21.88
CA LEU A 26 -20.82 -10.88 -22.68
C LEU A 26 -20.87 -9.95 -23.89
N ASP A 27 -21.95 -9.99 -24.67
CA ASP A 27 -22.15 -9.13 -25.86
C ASP A 27 -22.16 -7.64 -25.48
N ILE A 28 -22.89 -7.25 -24.44
CA ILE A 28 -22.93 -5.88 -23.91
C ILE A 28 -21.52 -5.42 -23.56
N TRP A 29 -20.74 -6.23 -22.84
CA TRP A 29 -19.39 -5.86 -22.43
C TRP A 29 -18.46 -5.64 -23.62
N ILE A 30 -18.47 -6.55 -24.59
CA ILE A 30 -17.66 -6.44 -25.81
C ILE A 30 -18.02 -5.17 -26.60
N LYS A 31 -19.31 -4.91 -26.79
CA LYS A 31 -19.80 -3.69 -27.49
C LYS A 31 -19.38 -2.41 -26.76
N TYR A 32 -19.55 -2.38 -25.43
CA TYR A 32 -19.17 -1.24 -24.60
C TYR A 32 -17.66 -0.94 -24.69
N GLU A 33 -16.83 -1.97 -24.59
CA GLU A 33 -15.38 -1.81 -24.71
C GLU A 33 -14.95 -1.36 -26.11
N THR A 34 -15.63 -1.85 -27.14
CA THR A 34 -15.39 -1.42 -28.51
C THR A 34 -15.70 0.07 -28.70
N GLU A 35 -16.82 0.56 -28.16
CA GLU A 35 -17.15 1.98 -28.18
C GLU A 35 -16.18 2.83 -27.37
N PHE A 36 -15.76 2.32 -26.21
CA PHE A 36 -14.76 2.97 -25.37
C PHE A 36 -13.44 3.15 -26.11
N GLN A 37 -12.93 2.09 -26.77
CA GLN A 37 -11.68 2.16 -27.55
C GLN A 37 -11.83 3.07 -28.77
N ARG A 38 -13.00 3.07 -29.44
CA ARG A 38 -13.31 4.01 -30.51
C ARG A 38 -13.27 5.45 -30.01
N SER A 39 -13.80 5.72 -28.81
CA SER A 39 -13.76 7.06 -28.20
C SER A 39 -12.32 7.51 -27.93
N ILE A 40 -11.45 6.63 -27.44
CA ILE A 40 -10.03 6.95 -27.23
C ILE A 40 -9.36 7.31 -28.56
N LYS A 41 -9.61 6.50 -29.62
CA LYS A 41 -9.01 6.71 -30.95
C LYS A 41 -9.46 8.04 -31.57
N ASN A 42 -10.75 8.38 -31.49
CA ASN A 42 -11.33 9.50 -32.21
C ASN A 42 -11.33 10.82 -31.42
N LYS A 43 -11.34 10.78 -30.08
CA LYS A 43 -11.49 11.96 -29.20
C LYS A 43 -10.33 12.14 -28.22
N GLY A 44 -9.39 11.20 -28.20
CA GLY A 44 -8.25 11.22 -27.30
C GLY A 44 -8.56 10.71 -25.88
N LYS A 45 -7.48 10.46 -25.14
CA LYS A 45 -7.54 9.87 -23.78
C LYS A 45 -8.21 10.79 -22.76
N GLN A 46 -7.86 12.07 -22.75
CA GLN A 46 -8.32 13.03 -21.74
C GLN A 46 -9.84 13.25 -21.83
N TYR A 47 -10.36 13.52 -23.03
CA TYR A 47 -11.81 13.68 -23.24
C TYR A 47 -12.58 12.40 -22.87
N THR A 48 -12.09 11.24 -23.35
CA THR A 48 -12.72 9.95 -23.05
C THR A 48 -12.74 9.69 -21.56
N LEU A 49 -11.63 9.97 -20.85
CA LEU A 49 -11.55 9.82 -19.42
C LEU A 49 -12.58 10.68 -18.68
N GLY A 50 -12.69 11.98 -19.00
CA GLY A 50 -13.68 12.89 -18.39
C GLY A 50 -15.10 12.34 -18.57
N ARG A 51 -15.45 11.99 -19.81
CA ARG A 51 -16.76 11.46 -20.16
C ARG A 51 -17.13 10.18 -19.40
N TYR A 52 -16.24 9.21 -19.31
CA TYR A 52 -16.54 7.94 -18.65
C TYR A 52 -16.45 8.01 -17.12
N LYS A 53 -15.64 8.92 -16.57
CA LYS A 53 -15.66 9.25 -15.14
C LYS A 53 -17.00 9.85 -14.70
N GLU A 54 -17.53 10.81 -15.45
CA GLU A 54 -18.87 11.37 -15.19
C GLU A 54 -19.95 10.30 -15.28
N SER A 55 -19.86 9.42 -16.28
CA SER A 55 -20.81 8.31 -16.43
C SER A 55 -20.76 7.35 -15.24
N TYR A 56 -19.58 7.06 -14.71
CA TYR A 56 -19.42 6.24 -13.51
C TYR A 56 -19.99 6.94 -12.27
N ALA A 57 -19.68 8.22 -12.08
CA ALA A 57 -20.19 9.00 -10.96
C ALA A 57 -21.73 9.09 -11.00
N PHE A 58 -22.30 9.32 -12.20
CA PHE A 58 -23.74 9.30 -12.41
C PHE A 58 -24.34 7.94 -12.04
N LEU A 59 -23.80 6.83 -12.59
CA LEU A 59 -24.32 5.49 -12.36
C LEU A 59 -24.21 5.11 -10.87
N ARG A 60 -23.08 5.41 -10.22
CA ARG A 60 -22.89 5.23 -8.78
C ARG A 60 -24.00 5.92 -7.98
N ASN A 61 -24.19 7.21 -8.24
CA ASN A 61 -25.19 8.00 -7.53
C ASN A 61 -26.62 7.49 -7.80
N TYR A 62 -26.93 7.19 -9.07
CA TYR A 62 -28.22 6.64 -9.46
C TYR A 62 -28.54 5.33 -8.72
N LEU A 63 -27.60 4.39 -8.68
CA LEU A 63 -27.77 3.10 -8.00
C LEU A 63 -27.83 3.25 -6.48
N LEU A 64 -27.09 4.19 -5.91
CA LEU A 64 -27.14 4.51 -4.48
C LEU A 64 -28.31 5.43 -4.10
N LYS A 65 -29.19 5.81 -5.03
CA LYS A 65 -30.30 6.76 -4.80
C LYS A 65 -29.85 8.11 -4.25
N LEU A 66 -28.68 8.57 -4.70
CA LEU A 66 -28.11 9.87 -4.37
C LEU A 66 -28.43 10.89 -5.47
N PRO A 67 -28.45 12.21 -5.17
CA PRO A 67 -28.55 13.25 -6.19
C PRO A 67 -27.47 13.10 -7.26
N THR A 68 -27.89 13.16 -8.53
CA THR A 68 -26.94 13.13 -9.66
C THR A 68 -26.40 14.53 -9.92
N GLN A 69 -25.10 14.64 -10.16
CA GLN A 69 -24.46 15.91 -10.49
C GLN A 69 -24.69 16.29 -11.96
N PRO A 70 -24.70 17.59 -12.30
CA PRO A 70 -24.67 18.05 -13.68
C PRO A 70 -23.49 17.45 -14.46
N LEU A 71 -23.71 17.11 -15.71
CA LEU A 71 -22.72 16.47 -16.57
C LEU A 71 -22.11 17.50 -17.53
N SER A 72 -20.78 17.60 -17.56
CA SER A 72 -20.04 18.53 -18.41
C SER A 72 -19.56 17.88 -19.71
N PHE A 73 -19.17 16.61 -19.65
CA PHE A 73 -18.60 15.86 -20.79
C PHE A 73 -19.60 14.92 -21.47
N CYS A 74 -20.66 14.54 -20.78
CA CYS A 74 -21.62 13.56 -21.29
C CYS A 74 -22.86 14.20 -21.89
N LYS A 75 -23.20 13.85 -23.12
CA LYS A 75 -24.54 14.07 -23.67
C LYS A 75 -25.51 13.12 -22.98
N VAL A 76 -26.68 13.62 -22.62
CA VAL A 76 -27.76 12.85 -21.99
C VAL A 76 -28.88 12.54 -22.99
N ASP A 77 -29.72 11.59 -22.65
CA ASP A 77 -30.98 11.30 -23.34
C ASP A 77 -32.15 12.08 -22.73
N LYS A 78 -33.38 11.84 -23.21
CA LYS A 78 -34.60 12.45 -22.71
C LYS A 78 -34.91 12.16 -21.23
N LEU A 79 -34.26 11.13 -20.66
CA LEU A 79 -34.39 10.73 -19.26
C LEU A 79 -33.17 11.17 -18.43
N ASN A 80 -32.38 12.11 -18.94
CA ASN A 80 -31.15 12.60 -18.32
C ASN A 80 -30.08 11.52 -18.05
N ILE A 81 -30.15 10.36 -18.74
CA ILE A 81 -29.17 9.29 -18.62
C ILE A 81 -28.03 9.55 -19.62
N PRO A 82 -26.75 9.49 -19.18
CA PRO A 82 -25.60 9.60 -20.08
C PRO A 82 -25.68 8.62 -21.25
N LYS A 83 -25.50 9.13 -22.48
CA LYS A 83 -25.54 8.26 -23.69
C LYS A 83 -24.50 7.14 -23.66
N THR A 84 -23.41 7.32 -22.93
CA THR A 84 -22.39 6.28 -22.67
C THR A 84 -22.95 5.05 -21.95
N LEU A 85 -24.06 5.19 -21.21
CA LEU A 85 -24.68 4.12 -20.45
C LEU A 85 -25.79 3.38 -21.22
N TRP A 86 -26.08 3.76 -22.49
CA TRP A 86 -27.19 3.17 -23.24
C TRP A 86 -27.07 1.65 -23.39
N LEU A 87 -25.90 1.16 -23.74
CA LEU A 87 -25.65 -0.29 -23.85
C LEU A 87 -25.86 -1.02 -22.52
N LEU A 88 -25.68 -0.33 -21.41
CA LEU A 88 -25.79 -0.89 -20.06
C LEU A 88 -27.19 -0.80 -19.47
N LYS A 89 -28.15 -0.12 -20.13
CA LYS A 89 -29.53 0.03 -19.63
C LYS A 89 -30.18 -1.30 -19.18
N PRO A 90 -30.05 -2.41 -19.90
CA PRO A 90 -30.61 -3.68 -19.45
C PRO A 90 -30.05 -4.12 -18.09
N LEU A 91 -28.74 -3.98 -17.87
CA LEU A 91 -28.08 -4.35 -16.62
C LEU A 91 -28.41 -3.35 -15.48
N ILE A 92 -28.53 -2.05 -15.80
CA ILE A 92 -28.89 -1.02 -14.83
C ILE A 92 -30.31 -1.21 -14.28
N LYS A 93 -31.24 -1.71 -15.12
CA LYS A 93 -32.62 -2.02 -14.75
C LYS A 93 -32.79 -3.43 -14.18
N GLY A 94 -31.74 -4.23 -14.21
CA GLY A 94 -31.73 -5.61 -13.74
C GLY A 94 -31.63 -5.75 -12.21
N ASN A 95 -31.29 -6.92 -11.78
CA ASN A 95 -31.07 -7.23 -10.36
C ASN A 95 -29.78 -6.58 -9.81
N ARG A 96 -29.56 -6.74 -8.50
CA ARG A 96 -28.39 -6.19 -7.81
C ARG A 96 -27.06 -6.57 -8.49
N ASP A 97 -26.88 -7.81 -8.86
CA ASP A 97 -25.63 -8.29 -9.41
C ASP A 97 -25.40 -7.80 -10.84
N GLU A 98 -26.46 -7.71 -11.65
CA GLU A 98 -26.42 -7.07 -12.97
C GLU A 98 -26.03 -5.56 -12.86
N GLN A 99 -26.57 -4.84 -11.89
CA GLN A 99 -26.22 -3.46 -11.61
C GLN A 99 -24.74 -3.31 -11.21
N ARG A 100 -24.20 -4.21 -10.40
CA ARG A 100 -22.80 -4.27 -9.99
C ARG A 100 -21.88 -4.61 -11.17
N VAL A 101 -22.33 -5.47 -12.09
CA VAL A 101 -21.66 -5.74 -13.37
C VAL A 101 -21.61 -4.48 -14.22
N ALA A 102 -22.71 -3.74 -14.35
CA ALA A 102 -22.74 -2.47 -15.07
C ALA A 102 -21.71 -1.48 -14.50
N LEU A 103 -21.65 -1.33 -13.17
CA LEU A 103 -20.62 -0.53 -12.50
C LEU A 103 -19.20 -1.02 -12.82
N SER A 104 -18.98 -2.34 -12.87
CA SER A 104 -17.67 -2.92 -13.17
C SER A 104 -17.24 -2.66 -14.60
N ILE A 105 -18.18 -2.71 -15.57
CA ILE A 105 -17.94 -2.41 -16.97
C ILE A 105 -17.55 -0.93 -17.15
N VAL A 106 -18.31 -0.01 -16.54
CA VAL A 106 -18.05 1.43 -16.64
C VAL A 106 -16.69 1.81 -16.09
N ARG A 107 -16.21 1.13 -15.05
CA ARG A 107 -14.85 1.29 -14.49
C ARG A 107 -13.72 1.00 -15.49
N GLY A 108 -14.03 0.52 -16.68
CA GLY A 108 -13.06 0.39 -17.78
C GLY A 108 -12.25 1.66 -18.04
N PHE A 109 -12.71 2.86 -17.68
CA PHE A 109 -11.94 4.09 -17.76
C PHE A 109 -10.66 4.08 -16.90
N GLU A 110 -10.60 3.26 -15.87
CA GLU A 110 -9.40 3.09 -15.04
C GLU A 110 -8.19 2.55 -15.84
N GLN A 111 -8.39 1.99 -17.04
CA GLN A 111 -7.28 1.61 -17.92
C GLN A 111 -6.54 2.82 -18.50
N ILE A 112 -7.16 3.99 -18.55
CA ILE A 112 -6.53 5.20 -19.07
C ILE A 112 -5.52 5.72 -18.04
N ARG A 113 -4.27 5.87 -18.51
CA ARG A 113 -3.23 6.62 -17.83
C ARG A 113 -2.91 7.83 -18.69
N LEU A 114 -2.89 9.00 -18.08
CA LEU A 114 -2.43 10.24 -18.69
C LEU A 114 -0.94 10.42 -18.43
N GLU A 115 -0.34 11.36 -19.11
CA GLU A 115 1.02 11.81 -18.81
C GLU A 115 1.11 12.36 -17.41
N ILE A 116 2.29 12.25 -16.82
CA ILE A 116 2.55 12.72 -15.45
C ILE A 116 2.58 14.23 -15.47
N ASP A 117 1.72 14.85 -14.68
CA ASP A 117 1.77 16.27 -14.39
C ASP A 117 2.74 16.53 -13.23
N TYR A 118 3.84 17.21 -13.53
CA TYR A 118 4.86 17.62 -12.56
C TYR A 118 4.58 18.99 -11.94
N SER A 119 3.66 19.80 -12.49
CA SER A 119 3.42 21.16 -12.10
C SER A 119 2.51 21.30 -10.88
N ASP A 120 1.60 20.36 -10.66
CA ASP A 120 0.66 20.39 -9.53
C ASP A 120 1.37 20.08 -8.19
N LEU A 121 1.95 21.10 -7.57
CA LEU A 121 2.70 20.99 -6.30
C LEU A 121 2.07 21.81 -5.16
N ASP A 122 1.00 22.54 -5.42
CA ASP A 122 0.41 23.51 -4.48
C ASP A 122 0.03 22.89 -3.13
N ALA A 123 -0.53 21.65 -3.14
CA ALA A 123 -0.88 21.00 -1.89
C ALA A 123 0.31 20.78 -0.96
N ILE A 124 1.52 20.59 -1.52
CA ILE A 124 2.77 20.37 -0.79
C ILE A 124 3.39 21.70 -0.35
N THR A 125 3.43 22.69 -1.26
CA THR A 125 4.21 23.92 -1.09
C THR A 125 3.43 25.12 -0.55
N ALA A 126 2.08 25.07 -0.60
CA ALA A 126 1.26 26.16 -0.07
C ALA A 126 1.34 26.22 1.46
N LYS A 127 1.73 27.37 1.97
CA LYS A 127 1.69 27.67 3.40
C LYS A 127 0.26 27.95 3.86
N HIS A 128 0.05 27.91 5.15
CA HIS A 128 -1.17 28.48 5.73
C HIS A 128 -1.15 29.99 5.63
N THR A 129 -2.31 30.59 5.49
CA THR A 129 -2.48 32.04 5.72
C THR A 129 -2.25 32.35 7.20
N LEU A 130 -1.97 33.59 7.55
CA LEU A 130 -1.83 34.02 8.96
C LEU A 130 -3.07 33.69 9.79
N GLN A 131 -4.25 33.81 9.18
CA GLN A 131 -5.51 33.48 9.85
C GLN A 131 -5.63 31.97 10.11
N GLU A 132 -5.26 31.14 9.14
CA GLU A 132 -5.21 29.67 9.31
C GLU A 132 -4.17 29.25 10.35
N GLU A 133 -2.98 29.85 10.35
CA GLU A 133 -1.93 29.57 11.35
C GLU A 133 -2.42 29.86 12.77
N TYR A 134 -3.07 31.00 12.97
CA TYR A 134 -3.65 31.38 14.26
C TYR A 134 -4.76 30.41 14.69
N ALA A 135 -5.64 30.02 13.77
CA ALA A 135 -6.71 29.05 14.03
C ALA A 135 -6.13 27.66 14.40
N VAL A 136 -5.11 27.20 13.66
CA VAL A 136 -4.40 25.94 13.94
C VAL A 136 -3.73 25.99 15.31
N LEU A 137 -3.08 27.10 15.66
CA LEU A 137 -2.38 27.23 16.95
C LEU A 137 -3.37 27.13 18.13
N ASN A 138 -4.50 27.84 18.05
CA ASN A 138 -5.51 27.82 19.09
C ASN A 138 -6.17 26.45 19.21
N LEU A 139 -6.56 25.87 18.09
CA LEU A 139 -7.13 24.52 18.07
C LEU A 139 -6.14 23.47 18.60
N THR A 140 -4.85 23.58 18.26
CA THR A 140 -3.80 22.67 18.75
C THR A 140 -3.69 22.72 20.28
N ARG A 141 -3.73 23.90 20.87
CA ARG A 141 -3.70 24.04 22.35
C ARG A 141 -4.87 23.33 23.03
N GLU A 142 -6.06 23.53 22.48
CA GLU A 142 -7.28 22.93 22.98
C GLU A 142 -7.29 21.41 22.78
N PHE A 143 -6.96 20.98 21.59
CA PHE A 143 -6.84 19.57 21.20
C PHE A 143 -5.83 18.80 22.06
N ASN A 144 -4.67 19.40 22.35
CA ASN A 144 -3.65 18.79 23.21
C ASN A 144 -4.14 18.60 24.64
N LYS A 145 -4.88 19.59 25.20
CA LYS A 145 -5.52 19.43 26.51
C LYS A 145 -6.55 18.30 26.52
N PHE A 146 -7.38 18.24 25.47
CA PHE A 146 -8.33 17.15 25.30
C PHE A 146 -7.60 15.80 25.21
N LEU A 147 -6.61 15.65 24.35
CA LEU A 147 -5.91 14.40 24.10
C LEU A 147 -5.23 13.89 25.37
N LYS A 148 -4.54 14.75 26.12
CA LYS A 148 -3.95 14.41 27.41
C LYS A 148 -4.99 13.85 28.39
N ARG A 149 -6.16 14.51 28.52
CA ARG A 149 -7.25 14.07 29.39
C ARG A 149 -7.91 12.79 28.88
N PHE A 150 -8.11 12.67 27.56
CA PHE A 150 -8.77 11.52 26.93
C PHE A 150 -7.94 10.24 27.04
N THR A 151 -6.62 10.32 26.85
CA THR A 151 -5.72 9.15 26.86
C THR A 151 -5.29 8.74 28.26
N LYS A 152 -5.38 9.60 29.27
CA LYS A 152 -4.95 9.31 30.65
C LYS A 152 -5.53 7.99 31.21
N THR A 153 -6.80 7.72 30.91
CA THR A 153 -7.52 6.52 31.38
C THR A 153 -7.64 5.43 30.31
N ARG A 154 -7.05 5.63 29.12
CA ARG A 154 -7.16 4.74 27.96
C ARG A 154 -5.79 4.39 27.38
N LYS A 155 -4.98 3.68 28.19
CA LYS A 155 -3.63 3.28 27.78
C LYS A 155 -3.63 2.44 26.50
N TRP A 156 -4.63 1.59 26.30
CA TRP A 156 -4.81 0.80 25.07
C TRP A 156 -4.98 1.69 23.82
N TYR A 157 -5.62 2.85 23.97
CA TYR A 157 -5.80 3.82 22.91
C TYR A 157 -4.56 4.70 22.74
N LEU A 158 -3.86 5.03 23.84
CA LEU A 158 -2.65 5.83 23.79
C LEU A 158 -1.54 5.10 23.02
N GLY A 159 -1.32 3.83 23.31
CA GLY A 159 -0.18 3.08 22.82
C GLY A 159 1.14 3.42 23.54
N SER A 160 2.20 2.75 23.17
CA SER A 160 3.55 2.97 23.71
C SER A 160 4.60 2.74 22.63
N LEU A 161 5.68 3.50 22.67
CA LEU A 161 6.87 3.29 21.83
C LEU A 161 7.85 2.27 22.48
N GLN A 162 7.63 1.90 23.71
CA GLN A 162 8.45 0.90 24.41
C GLN A 162 8.09 -0.50 23.91
N ASP A 163 8.82 -0.99 22.93
CA ASP A 163 8.73 -2.37 22.45
C ASP A 163 10.16 -2.90 22.22
N PRO A 164 10.58 -3.95 22.91
CA PRO A 164 11.91 -4.54 22.76
C PRO A 164 11.99 -5.34 21.44
N ILE A 165 11.92 -4.64 20.31
CA ILE A 165 12.17 -5.30 19.02
C ILE A 165 13.68 -5.44 18.87
N ALA A 166 14.14 -6.68 18.69
CA ALA A 166 15.55 -6.97 18.46
C ALA A 166 16.11 -6.08 17.34
N PRO A 167 17.29 -5.47 17.56
CA PRO A 167 17.88 -4.54 16.60
C PRO A 167 17.94 -5.08 15.18
N TRP A 168 18.28 -6.35 15.01
CA TRP A 168 18.37 -7.02 13.71
C TRP A 168 17.05 -7.06 12.93
N SER A 169 15.92 -7.29 13.57
CA SER A 169 14.60 -7.31 12.93
C SER A 169 14.17 -5.93 12.42
N LYS A 170 14.85 -4.86 12.84
CA LYS A 170 14.60 -3.49 12.42
C LYS A 170 15.33 -3.12 11.12
N VAL A 171 16.37 -3.84 10.73
CA VAL A 171 17.13 -3.56 9.49
C VAL A 171 16.20 -3.66 8.27
N ILE A 172 16.29 -2.67 7.39
CA ILE A 172 15.53 -2.64 6.13
C ILE A 172 16.40 -3.26 5.05
N THR A 173 15.88 -4.29 4.39
CA THR A 173 16.59 -5.03 3.34
C THR A 173 16.02 -4.78 1.94
N SER A 174 15.12 -3.79 1.82
CA SER A 174 14.42 -3.49 0.57
C SER A 174 15.36 -2.91 -0.49
N LEU A 175 15.17 -3.37 -1.73
CA LEU A 175 15.77 -2.80 -2.95
C LEU A 175 14.83 -1.81 -3.66
N SER A 176 13.79 -1.34 -3.00
CA SER A 176 12.94 -0.27 -3.54
C SER A 176 13.75 0.99 -3.80
N LYS A 177 13.19 1.93 -4.55
CA LYS A 177 13.88 3.17 -4.92
C LYS A 177 14.16 4.02 -3.68
N GLY A 178 15.43 4.36 -3.49
CA GLY A 178 15.90 5.45 -2.63
C GLY A 178 16.20 6.72 -3.43
N PRO A 179 16.60 7.82 -2.76
CA PRO A 179 16.94 9.08 -3.44
C PRO A 179 18.18 8.96 -4.33
N ASN A 180 19.17 8.16 -3.96
CA ASN A 180 20.45 8.03 -4.68
C ASN A 180 20.59 6.69 -5.41
N GLY A 181 19.55 5.82 -5.39
CA GLY A 181 19.56 4.53 -6.04
C GLY A 181 18.69 3.50 -5.32
N PRO A 182 18.89 2.19 -5.56
CA PRO A 182 18.19 1.15 -4.80
C PRO A 182 18.52 1.25 -3.30
N SER A 183 17.48 1.34 -2.46
CA SER A 183 17.53 1.71 -1.05
C SER A 183 18.73 1.14 -0.28
N VAL A 184 18.69 -0.13 0.14
CA VAL A 184 19.77 -0.72 0.94
C VAL A 184 21.11 -0.80 0.18
N ALA A 185 21.08 -1.03 -1.13
CA ALA A 185 22.30 -1.12 -1.94
C ALA A 185 23.03 0.20 -2.11
N CYS A 186 22.31 1.34 -1.96
CA CYS A 186 22.88 2.69 -2.03
C CYS A 186 22.85 3.38 -0.66
N SER A 187 22.75 2.64 0.43
CA SER A 187 22.68 3.19 1.79
C SER A 187 23.90 4.04 2.17
N HIS A 188 25.10 3.72 1.63
CA HIS A 188 26.32 4.51 1.80
C HIS A 188 26.20 5.90 1.17
N LEU A 189 25.60 6.03 -0.03
CA LEU A 189 25.34 7.31 -0.68
C LEU A 189 24.33 8.13 0.12
N ASP A 190 23.27 7.48 0.59
CA ASP A 190 22.27 8.11 1.45
C ASP A 190 22.90 8.57 2.77
N ALA A 191 23.85 7.81 3.35
CA ALA A 191 24.58 8.18 4.55
C ALA A 191 25.36 9.50 4.34
N SER A 192 26.13 9.58 3.27
CA SER A 192 26.88 10.80 2.92
C SER A 192 25.95 12.00 2.71
N ALA A 193 24.82 11.81 2.01
CA ALA A 193 23.84 12.88 1.81
C ALA A 193 23.26 13.39 3.13
N VAL A 194 22.91 12.48 4.05
CA VAL A 194 22.33 12.84 5.35
C VAL A 194 23.34 13.54 6.26
N ILE A 195 24.58 13.03 6.36
CA ILE A 195 25.61 13.59 7.25
C ILE A 195 25.95 15.02 6.84
N ASN A 196 25.92 15.34 5.56
CA ASN A 196 26.16 16.67 5.04
C ASN A 196 24.96 17.62 5.16
N ASP A 197 23.78 17.13 5.56
CA ASP A 197 22.57 17.95 5.76
C ASP A 197 22.54 18.50 7.20
N LYS A 198 22.69 19.83 7.33
CA LYS A 198 22.80 20.53 8.62
C LYS A 198 21.52 20.49 9.48
N GLU A 199 20.36 20.28 8.90
CA GLU A 199 19.08 20.17 9.62
C GLU A 199 18.71 18.69 9.89
N LEU A 200 18.91 17.81 8.92
CA LEU A 200 18.45 16.44 8.97
C LEU A 200 19.35 15.53 9.84
N TYR A 201 20.67 15.62 9.70
CA TYR A 201 21.60 14.79 10.48
C TYR A 201 21.42 14.94 12.00
N PRO A 202 21.41 16.19 12.57
CA PRO A 202 21.16 16.37 14.00
C PRO A 202 19.79 15.83 14.44
N ALA A 203 18.77 15.94 13.59
CA ALA A 203 17.43 15.42 13.89
C ALA A 203 17.40 13.87 13.94
N ILE A 204 18.06 13.20 12.98
CA ILE A 204 18.18 11.74 12.99
C ILE A 204 19.01 11.26 14.18
N LYS A 205 20.15 11.90 14.45
CA LYS A 205 20.99 11.59 15.61
C LYS A 205 20.22 11.77 16.93
N GLY A 206 19.52 12.88 17.07
CA GLY A 206 18.67 13.15 18.23
C GLY A 206 17.52 12.15 18.39
N LEU A 207 16.90 11.73 17.27
CA LEU A 207 15.85 10.71 17.28
C LEU A 207 16.39 9.34 17.72
N ASN A 208 17.53 8.93 17.16
CA ASN A 208 18.17 7.66 17.49
C ASN A 208 18.62 7.63 18.97
N ASN A 209 19.18 8.72 19.48
CA ASN A 209 19.54 8.84 20.89
C ASN A 209 18.31 8.73 21.79
N ALA A 210 17.23 9.44 21.45
CA ALA A 210 15.99 9.43 22.23
C ALA A 210 15.24 8.08 22.20
N LEU A 211 15.50 7.24 21.19
CA LEU A 211 14.98 5.88 21.03
C LEU A 211 15.99 4.80 21.45
N GLU A 212 17.13 5.17 22.03
CA GLU A 212 18.21 4.25 22.43
C GLU A 212 18.75 3.40 21.27
N GLN A 213 18.82 4.00 20.07
CA GLN A 213 19.25 3.34 18.82
C GLN A 213 20.51 3.97 18.23
N ASN A 214 21.47 4.31 19.06
CA ASN A 214 22.73 4.97 18.68
C ASN A 214 23.53 4.16 17.64
N TRP A 215 23.34 2.85 17.61
CA TRP A 215 23.95 1.96 16.62
C TRP A 215 23.61 2.36 15.18
N ILE A 216 22.40 2.91 14.92
CA ILE A 216 22.00 3.39 13.58
C ILE A 216 22.90 4.55 13.17
N THR A 217 23.14 5.50 14.07
CA THR A 217 23.99 6.66 13.80
C THR A 217 25.44 6.23 13.55
N SER A 218 26.01 5.39 14.41
CA SER A 218 27.38 4.89 14.24
C SER A 218 27.55 4.06 12.96
N TRP A 219 26.54 3.31 12.61
CA TRP A 219 26.54 2.55 11.35
C TRP A 219 26.45 3.46 10.14
N MET A 220 25.60 4.47 10.16
CA MET A 220 25.48 5.48 9.10
C MET A 220 26.80 6.22 8.89
N GLU A 221 27.46 6.65 9.96
CA GLU A 221 28.75 7.33 9.92
C GLU A 221 29.81 6.46 9.22
N LYS A 222 29.94 5.19 9.60
CA LYS A 222 30.86 4.24 8.93
C LYS A 222 30.50 4.00 7.45
N GLN A 223 29.22 3.92 7.11
CA GLN A 223 28.81 3.73 5.72
C GLN A 223 29.14 4.95 4.85
N SER A 224 29.12 6.15 5.41
CA SER A 224 29.48 7.36 4.67
C SER A 224 30.93 7.42 4.25
N GLU A 225 31.83 6.74 4.98
CA GLU A 225 33.25 6.64 4.66
C GLU A 225 33.54 5.81 3.38
N LEU A 226 32.57 4.99 2.96
CA LEU A 226 32.67 4.19 1.73
C LEU A 226 32.39 5.01 0.45
N VAL A 227 32.03 6.28 0.59
CA VAL A 227 31.63 7.09 -0.56
C VAL A 227 32.83 7.70 -1.23
N ASN A 228 33.02 7.35 -2.49
CA ASN A 228 33.98 7.95 -3.39
C ASN A 228 33.24 8.39 -4.67
N THR A 229 32.50 9.52 -4.59
CA THR A 229 31.76 10.04 -5.74
C THR A 229 31.69 11.57 -5.68
N GLU A 230 31.86 12.20 -6.84
CA GLU A 230 31.65 13.63 -7.04
C GLU A 230 30.20 13.98 -7.43
N THR A 231 29.32 12.97 -7.52
CA THR A 231 27.93 13.21 -7.94
C THR A 231 27.13 13.87 -6.83
N GLU A 232 26.24 14.80 -7.20
CA GLU A 232 25.30 15.42 -6.27
C GLU A 232 24.39 14.38 -5.65
N LEU A 233 24.31 14.35 -4.32
CA LEU A 233 23.51 13.41 -3.52
C LEU A 233 22.31 14.12 -2.88
N PHE A 234 21.22 13.40 -2.70
CA PHE A 234 19.98 13.95 -2.20
C PHE A 234 19.49 13.20 -0.95
N THR A 235 18.99 13.94 0.05
CA THR A 235 18.36 13.37 1.24
C THR A 235 16.91 12.89 0.96
N GLY A 236 16.31 13.34 -0.14
CA GLY A 236 14.98 12.93 -0.56
C GLY A 236 14.70 13.26 -2.02
N ARG A 237 13.82 12.49 -2.65
CA ARG A 237 13.26 12.78 -3.98
C ARG A 237 11.75 12.71 -3.96
N LEU A 238 11.10 13.54 -4.78
CA LEU A 238 9.67 13.41 -5.03
C LEU A 238 9.46 12.46 -6.21
N GLY A 239 8.77 11.36 -5.94
CA GLY A 239 8.35 10.39 -6.94
C GLY A 239 6.98 10.73 -7.50
N PHE A 240 6.77 10.41 -8.77
CA PHE A 240 5.50 10.58 -9.46
C PHE A 240 5.08 9.27 -10.11
N SER A 241 3.81 8.96 -10.04
CA SER A 241 3.23 7.79 -10.69
C SER A 241 1.94 8.15 -11.41
N ALA A 242 1.85 7.78 -12.70
CA ALA A 242 0.59 7.86 -13.44
C ALA A 242 -0.33 6.74 -12.97
N GLU A 243 -1.37 7.09 -12.22
CA GLU A 243 -2.35 6.13 -11.72
C GLU A 243 -3.49 5.87 -12.72
N PRO A 244 -4.17 4.73 -12.57
CA PRO A 244 -5.41 4.45 -13.28
C PRO A 244 -6.43 5.58 -13.13
N GLY A 245 -7.10 5.91 -14.23
CA GLY A 245 -8.06 7.00 -14.24
C GLY A 245 -7.43 8.40 -14.32
N GLY A 246 -6.18 8.51 -14.82
CA GLY A 246 -5.52 9.76 -15.20
C GLY A 246 -5.11 10.67 -14.03
N LYS A 247 -4.92 10.12 -12.82
CA LYS A 247 -4.42 10.84 -11.66
C LYS A 247 -2.90 10.71 -11.60
N THR A 248 -2.19 11.80 -11.34
CA THR A 248 -0.79 11.77 -10.95
C THR A 248 -0.70 11.66 -9.42
N ARG A 249 -0.10 10.58 -8.91
CA ARG A 249 0.21 10.46 -7.49
C ARG A 249 1.63 10.91 -7.22
N LYS A 250 1.78 11.76 -6.22
CA LYS A 250 3.05 12.26 -5.69
C LYS A 250 3.36 11.50 -4.40
N PHE A 251 4.61 11.10 -4.20
CA PHE A 251 5.05 10.43 -2.98
C PHE A 251 6.51 10.74 -2.69
N ALA A 252 6.83 10.83 -1.41
CA ALA A 252 8.18 11.05 -0.95
C ALA A 252 9.02 9.76 -1.06
N ILE A 253 10.22 9.88 -1.57
CA ILE A 253 11.26 8.85 -1.56
C ILE A 253 12.32 9.36 -0.58
N GLY A 254 12.31 8.83 0.64
CA GLY A 254 13.27 9.17 1.69
C GLY A 254 14.52 8.32 1.63
N ASP A 255 15.58 8.80 2.26
CA ASP A 255 16.84 8.10 2.42
C ASP A 255 16.69 6.87 3.34
N TYR A 256 17.63 5.93 3.20
CA TYR A 256 17.65 4.68 3.96
C TYR A 256 17.67 4.90 5.47
N TRP A 257 18.47 5.85 5.96
CA TRP A 257 18.73 6.07 7.38
C TRP A 257 17.56 6.70 8.10
N SER A 258 16.91 7.68 7.47
CA SER A 258 15.63 8.21 7.97
C SER A 258 14.58 7.11 8.08
N GLN A 259 14.45 6.26 7.05
CA GLN A 259 13.50 5.16 7.06
C GLN A 259 13.80 4.18 8.20
N LEU A 260 15.08 3.83 8.39
CA LEU A 260 15.50 2.93 9.46
C LEU A 260 15.20 3.51 10.85
N SER A 261 15.51 4.80 11.07
CA SER A 261 15.24 5.50 12.35
C SER A 261 13.75 5.65 12.65
N LEU A 262 12.89 5.78 11.61
CA LEU A 262 11.45 5.92 11.76
C LEU A 262 10.72 4.58 11.94
N LYS A 263 11.35 3.45 11.62
CA LYS A 263 10.71 2.12 11.62
C LYS A 263 10.11 1.71 12.98
N PRO A 264 10.78 1.91 14.14
CA PRO A 264 10.21 1.60 15.44
C PRO A 264 8.94 2.38 15.74
N ILE A 265 8.94 3.68 15.38
CA ILE A 265 7.76 4.54 15.52
C ILE A 265 6.62 4.01 14.67
N GLN A 266 6.89 3.66 13.42
CA GLN A 266 5.88 3.07 12.53
C GLN A 266 5.25 1.81 13.13
N ILE A 267 6.06 0.89 13.64
CA ILE A 267 5.59 -0.37 14.22
C ILE A 267 4.69 -0.10 15.43
N ALA A 268 5.11 0.78 16.34
CA ALA A 268 4.34 1.14 17.52
C ALA A 268 3.00 1.82 17.18
N LEU A 269 3.00 2.70 16.18
CA LEU A 269 1.79 3.36 15.70
C LEU A 269 0.82 2.36 15.07
N TYR A 270 1.28 1.42 14.22
CA TYR A 270 0.42 0.37 13.67
C TYR A 270 -0.15 -0.54 14.74
N LYS A 271 0.66 -0.94 15.73
CA LYS A 271 0.18 -1.72 16.88
C LYS A 271 -0.92 -0.98 17.65
N THR A 272 -0.76 0.34 17.82
CA THR A 272 -1.79 1.19 18.42
C THR A 272 -3.07 1.23 17.57
N LEU A 273 -2.96 1.43 16.25
CA LEU A 273 -4.12 1.42 15.35
C LEU A 273 -4.89 0.09 15.41
N GLN A 274 -4.19 -1.04 15.44
CA GLN A 274 -4.80 -2.37 15.58
C GLN A 274 -5.63 -2.54 16.86
N SER A 275 -5.29 -1.81 17.94
CA SER A 275 -6.05 -1.83 19.19
C SER A 275 -7.32 -0.98 19.16
N ILE A 276 -7.49 -0.11 18.15
CA ILE A 276 -8.64 0.79 18.05
C ILE A 276 -9.79 0.08 17.29
N PRO A 277 -10.93 -0.18 17.94
CA PRO A 277 -11.99 -1.01 17.34
C PRO A 277 -12.70 -0.33 16.16
N THR A 278 -12.47 0.94 15.91
CA THR A 278 -13.03 1.71 14.78
C THR A 278 -12.02 1.92 13.64
N ASP A 279 -10.77 1.49 13.83
CA ASP A 279 -9.75 1.43 12.78
C ASP A 279 -9.97 0.21 11.88
N THR A 280 -9.67 0.38 10.59
CA THR A 280 -9.83 -0.68 9.60
C THR A 280 -8.54 -0.97 8.81
N THR A 281 -7.42 -0.41 9.25
CA THR A 281 -6.13 -0.54 8.56
C THR A 281 -5.68 -1.99 8.46
N ALA A 282 -5.84 -2.77 9.55
CA ALA A 282 -5.43 -4.17 9.58
C ALA A 282 -6.37 -5.10 8.79
N ASN A 283 -7.68 -4.78 8.73
CA ASN A 283 -8.66 -5.61 8.04
C ASN A 283 -9.81 -4.77 7.47
N GLN A 284 -9.65 -4.35 6.22
CA GLN A 284 -10.61 -3.49 5.51
C GLN A 284 -11.96 -4.19 5.29
N ASN A 285 -11.97 -5.51 5.02
CA ASN A 285 -13.18 -6.26 4.78
C ASN A 285 -14.05 -6.35 6.03
N ARG A 286 -13.47 -6.76 7.16
CA ARG A 286 -14.15 -6.77 8.45
C ARG A 286 -14.63 -5.37 8.83
N GLY A 287 -13.82 -4.34 8.57
CA GLY A 287 -14.15 -2.95 8.84
C GLY A 287 -15.38 -2.49 8.05
N PHE A 288 -15.42 -2.78 6.75
CA PHE A 288 -16.55 -2.44 5.90
C PHE A 288 -17.83 -3.20 6.31
N ASN A 289 -17.74 -4.51 6.54
CA ASN A 289 -18.90 -5.33 6.93
C ASN A 289 -19.48 -4.85 8.27
N ASN A 290 -18.63 -4.54 9.24
CA ASN A 290 -19.04 -3.95 10.51
C ASN A 290 -19.69 -2.58 10.33
N LEU A 291 -19.15 -1.73 9.43
CA LEU A 291 -19.74 -0.43 9.11
C LEU A 291 -21.16 -0.61 8.55
N VAL A 292 -21.33 -1.46 7.55
CA VAL A 292 -22.63 -1.75 6.93
C VAL A 292 -23.65 -2.25 7.96
N LEU A 293 -23.23 -3.11 8.89
CA LEU A 293 -24.11 -3.65 9.93
C LEU A 293 -24.53 -2.57 10.95
N HIS A 294 -23.59 -1.77 11.45
CA HIS A 294 -23.86 -0.83 12.55
C HIS A 294 -24.45 0.51 12.12
N SER A 295 -24.41 0.83 10.82
CA SER A 295 -24.99 2.06 10.27
C SER A 295 -26.42 1.93 9.77
N ARG A 296 -27.00 0.72 9.78
CA ARG A 296 -28.39 0.51 9.37
C ARG A 296 -29.36 1.41 10.15
N GLY A 297 -30.26 2.08 9.45
CA GLY A 297 -31.23 2.99 10.05
C GLY A 297 -30.61 4.27 10.64
N LYS A 298 -29.40 4.63 10.22
CA LYS A 298 -28.71 5.86 10.64
C LYS A 298 -28.25 6.66 9.43
N PRO A 299 -28.20 8.00 9.55
CA PRO A 299 -27.59 8.82 8.51
C PRO A 299 -26.08 8.53 8.46
N THR A 300 -25.51 8.52 7.27
CA THR A 300 -24.10 8.22 7.03
C THR A 300 -23.39 9.38 6.35
N TYR A 301 -22.21 9.72 6.82
CA TYR A 301 -21.39 10.83 6.32
C TYR A 301 -20.02 10.26 5.90
N CYS A 302 -19.90 9.92 4.62
CA CYS A 302 -18.64 9.42 4.03
C CYS A 302 -17.91 10.61 3.42
N PHE A 303 -16.85 11.09 4.06
CA PHE A 303 -16.14 12.28 3.63
C PHE A 303 -14.90 11.93 2.80
N ASP A 304 -14.74 12.65 1.68
CA ASP A 304 -13.54 12.62 0.83
C ASP A 304 -12.65 13.84 1.13
N LEU A 305 -11.51 13.61 1.76
CA LEU A 305 -10.57 14.66 2.12
C LEU A 305 -9.65 15.00 0.94
N SER A 306 -9.47 16.29 0.67
CA SER A 306 -8.55 16.75 -0.38
C SER A 306 -7.13 16.86 0.17
N SER A 307 -6.17 16.10 -0.40
CA SER A 307 -4.75 16.16 -0.05
C SER A 307 -4.48 16.06 1.46
N ALA A 308 -5.15 15.11 2.11
CA ALA A 308 -5.17 15.00 3.56
C ALA A 308 -3.78 14.98 4.19
N SER A 309 -2.87 14.10 3.72
CA SER A 309 -1.49 14.01 4.23
C SER A 309 -0.67 15.30 4.01
N ASP A 310 -0.96 16.04 2.94
CA ASP A 310 -0.24 17.25 2.59
C ASP A 310 -0.74 18.47 3.37
N ARG A 311 -1.99 18.48 3.83
CA ARG A 311 -2.66 19.65 4.43
C ARG A 311 -2.98 19.51 5.92
N ILE A 312 -2.98 18.30 6.48
CA ILE A 312 -3.13 18.12 7.93
C ILE A 312 -1.83 18.49 8.63
N PRO A 313 -1.83 19.49 9.54
CA PRO A 313 -0.60 19.99 10.14
C PRO A 313 0.19 18.90 10.87
N ALA A 314 1.43 18.68 10.45
CA ALA A 314 2.34 17.72 11.09
C ALA A 314 2.61 18.10 12.56
N SER A 315 2.56 19.40 12.89
CA SER A 315 2.71 19.92 14.25
C SER A 315 1.63 19.41 15.22
N MET A 316 0.39 19.19 14.73
CA MET A 316 -0.69 18.64 15.55
C MET A 316 -0.48 17.15 15.86
N GLN A 317 0.21 16.41 14.98
CA GLN A 317 0.48 14.98 15.17
C GLN A 317 1.61 14.73 16.17
N LYS A 318 2.54 15.67 16.28
CA LYS A 318 3.71 15.64 17.17
C LYS A 318 3.33 15.34 18.63
N TYR A 319 2.27 15.98 19.14
CA TYR A 319 1.87 15.84 20.53
C TYR A 319 1.43 14.42 20.89
N ARG A 320 0.83 13.69 19.95
CA ARG A 320 0.50 12.27 20.17
C ARG A 320 1.76 11.45 20.45
N LEU A 321 2.81 11.63 19.66
CA LEU A 321 4.09 10.96 19.86
C LEU A 321 4.74 11.36 21.19
N GLN A 322 4.62 12.63 21.59
CA GLN A 322 5.10 13.08 22.89
C GLN A 322 4.41 12.32 24.05
N LEU A 323 3.11 12.10 23.97
CA LEU A 323 2.36 11.35 24.97
C LEU A 323 2.69 9.84 24.97
N MET A 324 3.04 9.27 23.81
CA MET A 324 3.44 7.87 23.68
C MET A 324 4.88 7.60 24.14
N SER A 325 5.72 8.62 24.19
CA SER A 325 7.14 8.52 24.52
C SER A 325 7.60 9.71 25.37
N ASN A 326 8.23 10.70 24.73
CA ASN A 326 8.72 11.92 25.36
C ASN A 326 8.84 13.06 24.34
N LEU A 327 9.17 14.25 24.81
CA LEU A 327 9.31 15.46 24.00
C LEU A 327 10.45 15.33 22.96
N SER A 328 11.57 14.72 23.34
CA SER A 328 12.75 14.58 22.47
C SER A 328 12.44 13.73 21.25
N VAL A 329 11.77 12.60 21.44
CA VAL A 329 11.31 11.75 20.30
C VAL A 329 10.37 12.52 19.39
N ALA A 330 9.38 13.22 19.97
CA ALA A 330 8.38 13.95 19.19
C ALA A 330 8.99 15.11 18.39
N ASP A 331 9.92 15.87 18.99
CA ASP A 331 10.59 16.99 18.34
C ASP A 331 11.51 16.55 17.20
N ASN A 332 12.31 15.51 17.44
CA ASN A 332 13.20 15.00 16.42
C ASN A 332 12.43 14.28 15.30
N TRP A 333 11.38 13.51 15.61
CA TRP A 333 10.48 12.97 14.61
C TRP A 333 9.90 14.08 13.71
N TYR A 334 9.38 15.14 14.31
CA TYR A 334 8.81 16.26 13.55
C TYR A 334 9.86 16.91 12.62
N LYS A 335 11.10 17.08 13.10
CA LYS A 335 12.19 17.62 12.27
C LYS A 335 12.55 16.66 11.12
N VAL A 336 12.69 15.36 11.38
CA VAL A 336 12.97 14.34 10.35
C VAL A 336 11.88 14.33 9.28
N MET A 337 10.61 14.51 9.66
CA MET A 337 9.49 14.51 8.72
C MET A 337 9.40 15.82 7.91
N THR A 338 9.72 16.98 8.48
CA THR A 338 9.39 18.28 7.91
C THR A 338 10.60 19.13 7.48
N LYS A 339 11.78 18.94 8.11
CA LYS A 339 12.97 19.75 7.86
C LYS A 339 13.89 19.14 6.82
N ARG A 340 13.32 18.82 5.65
CA ARG A 340 14.05 18.20 4.55
C ARG A 340 13.49 18.58 3.19
N ASN A 341 14.34 18.58 2.19
CA ASN A 341 13.98 18.88 0.82
C ASN A 341 13.83 17.59 0.01
N PHE A 342 12.94 17.64 -0.99
CA PHE A 342 12.70 16.55 -1.93
C PHE A 342 12.99 17.03 -3.35
N PHE A 343 14.01 16.47 -3.96
CA PHE A 343 14.44 16.84 -5.32
C PHE A 343 13.50 16.26 -6.37
N ILE A 344 13.08 17.08 -7.32
CA ILE A 344 12.23 16.70 -8.46
C ILE A 344 13.10 16.65 -9.71
N LYS A 345 13.53 15.45 -10.10
CA LYS A 345 14.47 15.26 -11.20
C LYS A 345 14.03 15.93 -12.52
N PRO A 346 12.76 15.78 -13.00
CA PRO A 346 12.32 16.40 -14.25
C PRO A 346 12.34 17.94 -14.23
N LEU A 347 12.11 18.53 -13.06
CA LEU A 347 12.06 20.00 -12.91
C LEU A 347 13.38 20.60 -12.40
N LYS A 348 14.37 19.79 -12.07
CA LYS A 348 15.66 20.21 -11.49
C LYS A 348 15.50 21.19 -10.31
N LYS A 349 14.47 20.99 -9.48
CA LYS A 349 14.19 21.81 -8.30
C LYS A 349 13.84 20.96 -7.09
N SER A 350 13.98 21.52 -5.90
CA SER A 350 13.58 20.89 -4.65
C SER A 350 12.33 21.54 -4.08
N VAL A 351 11.53 20.75 -3.37
CA VAL A 351 10.34 21.18 -2.64
C VAL A 351 10.36 20.65 -1.21
N ARG A 352 9.61 21.32 -0.33
CA ARG A 352 9.43 20.94 1.08
C ARG A 352 7.93 20.92 1.40
N TRP A 353 7.50 20.02 2.27
CA TRP A 353 6.14 20.08 2.84
C TRP A 353 6.05 21.25 3.82
N GLU A 354 5.17 22.20 3.53
CA GLU A 354 5.03 23.41 4.35
C GLU A 354 4.07 23.21 5.53
N VAL A 355 3.07 22.38 5.39
CA VAL A 355 2.01 22.17 6.40
C VAL A 355 1.96 20.75 6.90
N GLY A 356 1.73 19.81 5.99
CA GLY A 356 1.55 18.41 6.30
C GLY A 356 2.86 17.64 6.42
N GLN A 357 2.83 16.39 6.00
CA GLN A 357 3.97 15.50 6.06
C GLN A 357 4.12 14.65 4.80
N PRO A 358 5.34 14.23 4.46
CA PRO A 358 5.64 13.51 3.23
C PRO A 358 5.10 12.07 3.28
N LEU A 359 4.06 11.79 2.49
CA LEU A 359 3.58 10.42 2.28
C LEU A 359 4.65 9.61 1.55
N GLY A 360 5.12 8.52 2.16
CA GLY A 360 6.22 7.67 1.67
C GLY A 360 7.36 7.51 2.66
N LEU A 361 7.50 8.40 3.64
CA LEU A 361 8.33 8.14 4.81
C LEU A 361 7.60 7.20 5.78
N LEU A 362 8.36 6.29 6.39
CA LEU A 362 7.83 5.43 7.44
C LEU A 362 7.26 6.29 8.56
N SER A 363 6.26 5.79 9.27
CA SER A 363 5.43 6.48 10.24
C SER A 363 4.47 7.56 9.71
N SER A 364 4.59 8.02 8.45
CA SER A 364 3.69 9.03 7.88
C SER A 364 2.23 8.58 7.94
N PHE A 365 1.89 7.47 7.30
CA PHE A 365 0.51 6.98 7.25
C PHE A 365 -0.06 6.67 8.64
N PRO A 366 0.60 5.89 9.52
CA PRO A 366 0.01 5.54 10.79
C PRO A 366 -0.07 6.72 11.77
N SER A 367 0.84 7.71 11.74
CA SER A 367 0.71 8.91 12.57
C SER A 367 -0.46 9.78 12.13
N PHE A 368 -0.65 9.95 10.84
CA PHE A 368 -1.79 10.61 10.25
C PHE A 368 -3.11 9.91 10.60
N SER A 369 -3.20 8.58 10.41
CA SER A 369 -4.38 7.79 10.76
C SER A 369 -4.74 7.91 12.24
N LEU A 370 -3.75 7.84 13.13
CA LEU A 370 -3.96 7.94 14.56
C LEU A 370 -4.46 9.34 14.95
N TRP A 371 -3.85 10.40 14.40
CA TRP A 371 -4.34 11.76 14.58
C TRP A 371 -5.78 11.92 14.06
N HIS A 372 -6.13 11.26 12.97
CA HIS A 372 -7.49 11.31 12.41
C HIS A 372 -8.51 10.66 13.36
N HIS A 373 -8.17 9.57 14.04
CA HIS A 373 -8.98 9.05 15.13
C HIS A 373 -9.12 10.06 16.27
N ASP A 374 -8.03 10.72 16.66
CA ASP A 374 -8.02 11.67 17.76
C ASP A 374 -8.96 12.88 17.51
N ILE A 375 -8.96 13.42 16.28
CA ILE A 375 -9.83 14.56 15.92
C ILE A 375 -11.32 14.17 15.88
N ILE A 376 -11.64 12.93 15.47
CA ILE A 376 -13.02 12.43 15.52
C ILE A 376 -13.46 12.25 16.98
N GLN A 377 -12.60 11.70 17.85
CA GLN A 377 -12.88 11.59 19.28
C GLN A 377 -13.06 12.97 19.92
N PHE A 378 -12.29 13.97 19.51
CA PHE A 378 -12.43 15.34 19.95
C PHE A 378 -13.78 15.94 19.50
N ALA A 379 -14.16 15.78 18.24
CA ALA A 379 -15.44 16.22 17.70
C ALA A 379 -16.62 15.62 18.50
N ALA A 380 -16.56 14.32 18.79
CA ALA A 380 -17.59 13.61 19.53
C ALA A 380 -17.68 14.03 21.02
N ASN A 381 -16.57 14.37 21.62
CA ASN A 381 -16.51 14.78 23.03
C ASN A 381 -16.48 16.29 23.24
N TYR A 382 -16.63 17.09 22.21
CA TYR A 382 -16.46 18.55 22.26
C TYR A 382 -17.25 19.20 23.41
N LYS A 383 -18.58 19.02 23.46
CA LYS A 383 -19.43 19.53 24.55
C LYS A 383 -19.03 18.98 25.92
N ARG A 384 -18.73 17.67 25.98
CA ARG A 384 -18.33 17.03 27.26
C ARG A 384 -17.02 17.60 27.79
N PHE A 385 -16.07 17.86 26.88
CA PHE A 385 -14.77 18.42 27.22
C PHE A 385 -14.90 19.84 27.81
N HIS A 386 -15.64 20.73 27.14
CA HIS A 386 -15.85 22.11 27.58
C HIS A 386 -16.66 22.22 28.87
N ASN A 387 -17.61 21.31 29.06
CA ASN A 387 -18.42 21.28 30.29
C ASN A 387 -17.78 20.50 31.44
N GLY A 388 -16.49 20.11 31.32
CA GLY A 388 -15.79 19.37 32.36
C GLY A 388 -16.25 17.92 32.57
N LEU A 389 -17.20 17.41 31.78
CA LEU A 389 -17.82 16.10 31.94
C LEU A 389 -16.88 14.95 31.59
N PRO A 390 -17.07 13.74 32.15
CA PRO A 390 -16.28 12.56 31.79
C PRO A 390 -16.32 12.27 30.28
N LEU A 391 -15.14 12.08 29.66
CA LEU A 391 -15.02 11.81 28.24
C LEU A 391 -15.39 10.35 27.94
N LYS A 392 -16.04 10.10 26.79
CA LYS A 392 -16.47 8.77 26.36
C LYS A 392 -15.80 8.40 25.03
N PHE A 393 -15.47 7.11 24.85
CA PHE A 393 -15.01 6.64 23.55
C PHE A 393 -16.20 6.54 22.58
N PHE A 394 -16.13 7.31 21.52
CA PHE A 394 -17.13 7.31 20.45
C PHE A 394 -16.87 6.16 19.48
N LYS A 395 -17.89 5.38 19.16
CA LYS A 395 -17.81 4.17 18.32
C LYS A 395 -18.53 4.26 16.97
N GLN A 396 -19.32 5.35 16.76
CA GLN A 396 -20.18 5.46 15.58
C GLN A 396 -19.42 6.05 14.38
N TYR A 397 -18.27 5.44 14.04
CA TYR A 397 -17.51 5.75 12.85
C TYR A 397 -16.61 4.58 12.45
N ARG A 398 -16.08 4.62 11.22
CA ARG A 398 -14.99 3.78 10.74
C ARG A 398 -13.98 4.63 9.99
N LEU A 399 -12.72 4.26 10.10
CA LEU A 399 -11.60 5.01 9.54
C LEU A 399 -10.59 4.09 8.84
N LEU A 400 -10.11 4.53 7.67
CA LEU A 400 -8.98 3.96 6.94
C LEU A 400 -8.13 5.09 6.35
N GLY A 401 -7.12 5.55 7.08
CA GLY A 401 -6.31 6.68 6.62
C GLY A 401 -7.12 7.95 6.43
N ASP A 402 -7.35 8.36 5.18
CA ASP A 402 -8.16 9.51 4.79
C ASP A 402 -9.64 9.17 4.58
N ASP A 403 -9.99 7.90 4.34
CA ASP A 403 -11.36 7.45 4.22
C ASP A 403 -12.05 7.41 5.59
N VAL A 404 -13.11 8.17 5.77
CA VAL A 404 -13.89 8.22 7.01
C VAL A 404 -15.38 8.14 6.77
N VAL A 405 -16.08 7.35 7.58
CA VAL A 405 -17.53 7.32 7.65
C VAL A 405 -17.98 7.54 9.09
N ILE A 406 -18.75 8.59 9.30
CA ILE A 406 -19.37 8.93 10.59
C ILE A 406 -20.87 8.71 10.46
N TYR A 407 -21.49 7.99 11.40
CA TYR A 407 -22.94 7.76 11.40
C TYR A 407 -23.62 8.36 12.64
N ASP A 408 -23.25 9.63 12.88
CA ASP A 408 -23.83 10.56 13.85
C ASP A 408 -23.79 11.96 13.27
N LYS A 409 -24.95 12.61 13.13
CA LYS A 409 -25.12 13.90 12.46
C LYS A 409 -24.35 15.04 13.15
N GLU A 410 -24.43 15.10 14.47
CA GLU A 410 -23.81 16.18 15.23
C GLU A 410 -22.27 16.06 15.24
N VAL A 411 -21.77 14.84 15.37
CA VAL A 411 -20.32 14.57 15.30
C VAL A 411 -19.79 14.85 13.89
N ALA A 412 -20.53 14.46 12.83
CA ALA A 412 -20.15 14.73 11.45
C ALA A 412 -20.05 16.24 11.17
N ARG A 413 -21.04 17.02 11.61
CA ARG A 413 -21.03 18.48 11.48
C ARG A 413 -19.82 19.10 12.17
N ARG A 414 -19.55 18.72 13.42
CA ARG A 414 -18.37 19.22 14.14
C ARG A 414 -17.05 18.82 13.54
N TYR A 415 -16.99 17.61 13.03
CA TYR A 415 -15.82 17.15 12.31
C TYR A 415 -15.51 18.05 11.09
N GLN A 416 -16.55 18.40 10.31
CA GLN A 416 -16.41 19.33 9.19
C GLN A 416 -15.92 20.72 9.66
N ASP A 417 -16.49 21.25 10.74
CA ASP A 417 -16.09 22.54 11.31
C ASP A 417 -14.61 22.54 11.75
N LEU A 418 -14.16 21.44 12.38
CA LEU A 418 -12.78 21.29 12.81
C LEU A 418 -11.80 21.17 11.62
N MET A 419 -12.16 20.38 10.60
CA MET A 419 -11.35 20.24 9.38
C MET A 419 -11.21 21.57 8.64
N SER A 420 -12.30 22.35 8.54
CA SER A 420 -12.26 23.69 7.96
C SER A 420 -11.30 24.61 8.70
N LYS A 421 -11.31 24.59 10.04
CA LYS A 421 -10.42 25.43 10.88
C LYS A 421 -8.93 25.14 10.70
N ILE A 422 -8.56 23.92 10.32
CA ILE A 422 -7.17 23.54 10.05
C ILE A 422 -6.81 23.63 8.56
N GLY A 423 -7.67 24.20 7.72
CA GLY A 423 -7.41 24.38 6.29
C GLY A 423 -7.51 23.09 5.46
N VAL A 424 -8.15 22.03 5.97
CA VAL A 424 -8.38 20.80 5.23
C VAL A 424 -9.73 20.83 4.54
N LYS A 425 -9.73 20.78 3.22
CA LYS A 425 -10.94 20.82 2.40
C LYS A 425 -11.59 19.43 2.30
N ILE A 426 -12.89 19.37 2.57
CA ILE A 426 -13.73 18.20 2.30
C ILE A 426 -14.39 18.39 0.95
N ASN A 427 -14.21 17.42 0.05
CA ASN A 427 -14.83 17.45 -1.27
C ASN A 427 -16.26 16.93 -1.20
N LEU A 428 -17.23 17.84 -0.98
CA LEU A 428 -18.64 17.48 -0.85
C LEU A 428 -19.23 16.82 -2.11
N THR A 429 -18.71 17.14 -3.31
CA THR A 429 -19.19 16.52 -4.56
C THR A 429 -18.78 15.05 -4.71
N LYS A 430 -17.71 14.64 -4.04
CA LYS A 430 -17.26 13.24 -4.00
C LYS A 430 -17.73 12.52 -2.73
N SER A 431 -18.02 13.27 -1.67
CA SER A 431 -18.54 12.72 -0.43
C SER A 431 -19.92 12.11 -0.63
N VAL A 432 -20.21 11.04 0.11
CA VAL A 432 -21.53 10.41 0.13
C VAL A 432 -22.21 10.73 1.46
N ILE A 433 -23.34 11.41 1.37
CA ILE A 433 -24.19 11.71 2.53
C ILE A 433 -25.46 10.89 2.40
N GLY A 434 -25.57 9.86 3.23
CA GLY A 434 -26.67 8.93 3.23
C GLY A 434 -27.73 9.29 4.27
N ASP A 435 -28.97 9.02 3.92
CA ASP A 435 -30.12 9.17 4.81
C ASP A 435 -30.34 7.94 5.71
N GLU A 436 -31.25 8.05 6.65
CA GLU A 436 -31.57 6.97 7.59
C GLU A 436 -32.25 5.76 6.90
N GLU A 437 -33.07 6.04 5.86
CA GLU A 437 -33.80 5.01 5.15
C GLU A 437 -32.90 4.12 4.29
N ASN A 438 -31.95 4.73 3.58
CA ASN A 438 -31.13 4.04 2.60
C ASN A 438 -29.72 3.70 3.10
N SER A 439 -29.21 4.40 4.13
CA SER A 439 -27.88 4.18 4.73
C SER A 439 -26.81 3.98 3.66
N GLN A 440 -26.72 4.97 2.72
CA GLN A 440 -25.77 4.90 1.60
C GLN A 440 -24.34 5.02 2.11
N ILE A 441 -23.46 4.13 1.68
CA ILE A 441 -22.06 4.08 2.13
C ILE A 441 -21.12 4.04 0.93
N GLU A 442 -20.07 4.86 1.01
CA GLU A 442 -18.84 4.68 0.24
C GLU A 442 -17.66 4.65 1.22
N PHE A 443 -16.92 3.54 1.28
CA PHE A 443 -15.77 3.37 2.18
C PHE A 443 -14.77 2.36 1.61
N ALA A 444 -13.48 2.66 1.62
CA ALA A 444 -12.43 1.83 1.06
C ALA A 444 -12.68 1.42 -0.41
N LYS A 445 -13.27 2.33 -1.19
CA LYS A 445 -13.72 2.09 -2.59
C LYS A 445 -14.76 0.97 -2.70
N ARG A 446 -15.49 0.70 -1.65
CA ARG A 446 -16.67 -0.18 -1.60
C ARG A 446 -17.92 0.65 -1.40
N LEU A 447 -19.03 0.11 -1.89
CA LEU A 447 -20.34 0.75 -1.86
C LEU A 447 -21.36 -0.14 -1.16
N ALA A 448 -22.26 0.45 -0.36
CA ALA A 448 -23.41 -0.27 0.17
C ALA A 448 -24.66 0.60 0.13
N LEU A 449 -25.82 -0.06 0.01
CA LEU A 449 -27.16 0.53 0.02
C LEU A 449 -28.06 -0.36 0.85
N ARG A 450 -28.77 0.20 1.85
CA ARG A 450 -29.70 -0.53 2.71
C ARG A 450 -29.11 -1.79 3.33
N GLY A 451 -27.82 -1.74 3.67
CA GLY A 451 -27.12 -2.88 4.27
C GLY A 451 -26.72 -3.98 3.29
N GLN A 452 -26.77 -3.73 1.98
CA GLN A 452 -26.34 -4.65 0.94
C GLN A 452 -25.12 -4.12 0.18
N GLU A 453 -24.16 -5.00 -0.11
CA GLU A 453 -22.98 -4.70 -0.93
C GLU A 453 -23.39 -4.29 -2.35
N MET A 454 -22.95 -3.11 -2.80
CA MET A 454 -23.18 -2.59 -4.17
C MET A 454 -21.87 -2.37 -4.93
N SER A 455 -20.74 -2.83 -4.41
CA SER A 455 -19.43 -2.58 -4.99
C SER A 455 -19.23 -3.28 -6.32
N SER A 456 -18.57 -2.58 -7.23
CA SER A 456 -18.03 -3.14 -8.48
C SER A 456 -16.69 -3.85 -8.26
N ILE A 457 -16.26 -4.63 -9.23
CA ILE A 457 -14.89 -5.14 -9.31
C ILE A 457 -14.00 -4.13 -10.03
N LYS A 458 -12.80 -3.89 -9.51
CA LYS A 458 -11.84 -2.93 -10.10
C LYS A 458 -11.34 -3.42 -11.46
N HIS A 459 -11.13 -2.47 -12.39
CA HIS A 459 -10.66 -2.81 -13.73
C HIS A 459 -9.31 -3.54 -13.75
N ASN A 460 -8.37 -3.17 -12.88
CA ASN A 460 -7.05 -3.81 -12.83
C ASN A 460 -7.13 -5.32 -12.47
N ILE A 461 -8.13 -5.74 -11.72
CA ILE A 461 -8.39 -7.14 -11.39
C ILE A 461 -8.94 -7.89 -12.62
N LEU A 462 -9.78 -7.22 -13.41
CA LEU A 462 -10.47 -7.78 -14.57
C LEU A 462 -9.70 -7.62 -15.89
N ASN A 463 -8.60 -6.90 -15.89
CA ASN A 463 -7.81 -6.63 -17.11
C ASN A 463 -7.10 -7.91 -17.59
N LYS A 464 -6.88 -7.99 -18.90
CA LYS A 464 -6.11 -9.08 -19.54
C LYS A 464 -4.67 -9.21 -19.03
N ASN A 465 -4.07 -8.10 -18.60
CA ASN A 465 -2.72 -8.02 -18.07
C ASN A 465 -2.73 -8.05 -16.52
N SER A 466 -3.82 -8.51 -15.90
CA SER A 466 -3.90 -8.63 -14.45
C SER A 466 -2.90 -9.65 -13.93
N GLN A 467 -2.17 -9.28 -12.89
CA GLN A 467 -1.33 -10.20 -12.12
C GLN A 467 -2.13 -10.96 -11.06
N VAL A 468 -3.43 -10.65 -10.91
CA VAL A 468 -4.32 -11.33 -9.96
C VAL A 468 -4.58 -12.74 -10.47
N HIS A 469 -4.20 -13.71 -9.68
CA HIS A 469 -4.45 -15.12 -9.96
C HIS A 469 -5.93 -15.48 -9.80
N MET A 470 -6.32 -16.59 -10.40
CA MET A 470 -7.73 -17.03 -10.38
C MET A 470 -8.25 -17.29 -8.96
N LEU A 471 -7.44 -17.84 -8.08
CA LEU A 471 -7.82 -18.06 -6.68
C LEU A 471 -8.04 -16.75 -5.93
N ASP A 472 -7.20 -15.74 -6.17
CA ASP A 472 -7.38 -14.42 -5.58
C ASP A 472 -8.62 -13.73 -6.13
N LEU A 473 -8.95 -13.94 -7.41
CA LEU A 473 -10.19 -13.45 -7.97
C LEU A 473 -11.39 -14.08 -7.27
N VAL A 474 -11.36 -15.38 -7.00
CA VAL A 474 -12.42 -16.08 -6.25
C VAL A 474 -12.57 -15.49 -4.84
N ASP A 475 -11.46 -15.27 -4.13
CA ASP A 475 -11.48 -14.65 -2.81
C ASP A 475 -12.07 -13.23 -2.86
N ILE A 476 -11.69 -12.44 -3.85
CA ILE A 476 -12.27 -11.10 -4.08
C ILE A 476 -13.77 -11.18 -4.37
N LEU A 477 -14.22 -12.17 -5.14
CA LEU A 477 -15.64 -12.35 -5.45
C LEU A 477 -16.45 -12.75 -4.21
N ARG A 478 -15.89 -13.60 -3.34
CA ARG A 478 -16.46 -13.93 -2.03
C ARG A 478 -16.53 -12.71 -1.12
N GLU A 479 -15.43 -12.00 -0.97
CA GLU A 479 -15.35 -10.79 -0.16
C GLU A 479 -16.33 -9.70 -0.60
N ARG A 480 -16.67 -9.69 -1.89
CA ARG A 480 -17.61 -8.74 -2.49
C ARG A 480 -19.02 -9.29 -2.62
N ASP A 481 -19.32 -10.42 -2.02
CA ASP A 481 -20.65 -11.03 -2.02
C ASP A 481 -21.23 -11.28 -3.45
N PHE A 482 -20.34 -11.69 -4.39
CA PHE A 482 -20.76 -12.18 -5.71
C PHE A 482 -20.97 -13.69 -5.72
N ILE A 483 -20.25 -14.42 -4.89
CA ILE A 483 -20.36 -15.87 -4.71
C ILE A 483 -20.49 -16.19 -3.23
N ALA A 484 -21.16 -17.32 -2.96
CA ALA A 484 -21.34 -17.77 -1.58
C ALA A 484 -19.99 -18.10 -0.90
N PRO A 485 -19.87 -17.93 0.43
CA PRO A 485 -18.64 -18.21 1.17
C PRO A 485 -18.14 -19.64 1.02
N ASP A 486 -19.04 -20.60 0.86
CA ASP A 486 -18.81 -22.04 0.73
C ASP A 486 -18.57 -22.52 -0.70
N THR A 487 -18.55 -21.60 -1.68
CA THR A 487 -18.32 -21.96 -3.09
C THR A 487 -16.95 -22.60 -3.27
N ASP A 488 -16.93 -23.84 -3.76
CA ASP A 488 -15.71 -24.58 -4.04
C ASP A 488 -14.92 -23.96 -5.20
N HIS A 489 -13.61 -23.82 -5.01
CA HIS A 489 -12.67 -23.37 -6.05
C HIS A 489 -12.65 -24.33 -7.24
N TYR A 490 -12.83 -25.62 -7.00
CA TYR A 490 -12.84 -26.65 -8.05
C TYR A 490 -14.04 -26.50 -8.99
N GLY A 491 -15.22 -26.21 -8.48
CA GLY A 491 -16.42 -25.98 -9.30
C GLY A 491 -16.26 -24.81 -10.28
N LEU A 492 -15.51 -23.78 -9.90
CA LEU A 492 -15.18 -22.66 -10.79
C LEU A 492 -14.16 -23.02 -11.87
N SER A 493 -13.27 -23.98 -11.62
CA SER A 493 -12.27 -24.42 -12.60
C SER A 493 -12.86 -25.13 -13.81
N GLN A 494 -14.04 -25.73 -13.66
CA GLN A 494 -14.71 -26.44 -14.76
C GLN A 494 -15.28 -25.50 -15.83
N ILE A 495 -15.44 -24.21 -15.50
CA ILE A 495 -15.98 -23.18 -16.41
C ILE A 495 -14.86 -22.57 -17.27
N LEU A 496 -13.60 -22.86 -16.95
CA LEU A 496 -12.44 -22.25 -17.58
C LEU A 496 -11.93 -23.09 -18.76
N LYS A 497 -11.33 -22.41 -19.74
CA LYS A 497 -10.64 -23.06 -20.87
C LYS A 497 -9.43 -23.88 -20.39
N SER A 498 -9.00 -24.86 -21.18
CA SER A 498 -7.91 -25.79 -20.83
C SER A 498 -6.61 -25.16 -20.34
N GLU A 499 -6.16 -24.06 -20.96
CA GLU A 499 -4.96 -23.33 -20.56
C GLU A 499 -5.11 -22.64 -19.18
N ASP A 500 -6.28 -22.05 -18.91
CA ASP A 500 -6.59 -21.42 -17.64
C ASP A 500 -6.79 -22.48 -16.54
N LEU A 501 -7.29 -23.66 -16.90
CA LEU A 501 -7.43 -24.80 -16.01
C LEU A 501 -6.07 -25.33 -15.54
N GLN A 502 -5.08 -25.43 -16.42
CA GLN A 502 -3.72 -25.84 -16.04
C GLN A 502 -3.10 -24.85 -15.06
N ARG A 503 -3.26 -23.55 -15.34
CA ARG A 503 -2.75 -22.50 -14.46
C ARG A 503 -3.47 -22.48 -13.11
N PHE A 504 -4.77 -22.77 -13.09
CA PHE A 504 -5.54 -22.94 -11.86
C PHE A 504 -5.05 -24.15 -11.05
N LYS A 505 -4.86 -25.31 -11.70
CA LYS A 505 -4.30 -26.51 -11.07
C LYS A 505 -2.92 -26.24 -10.45
N TYR A 506 -2.07 -25.49 -11.15
CA TYR A 506 -0.76 -25.11 -10.67
C TYR A 506 -0.82 -24.27 -9.39
N ILE A 507 -1.66 -23.24 -9.36
CA ILE A 507 -1.82 -22.38 -8.19
C ILE A 507 -2.47 -23.14 -7.04
N PHE A 508 -3.44 -23.99 -7.35
CA PHE A 508 -4.08 -24.86 -6.36
C PHE A 508 -3.09 -25.84 -5.74
N TRP A 509 -2.25 -26.47 -6.57
CA TRP A 509 -1.17 -27.34 -6.10
C TRP A 509 -0.19 -26.59 -5.19
N LEU A 510 0.22 -25.40 -5.58
CA LEU A 510 1.09 -24.54 -4.76
C LEU A 510 0.49 -24.21 -3.40
N ARG A 511 -0.80 -23.89 -3.34
CA ARG A 511 -1.48 -23.52 -2.09
C ARG A 511 -1.76 -24.70 -1.17
N ASN A 512 -1.98 -25.88 -1.71
CA ASN A 512 -2.40 -27.04 -0.91
C ASN A 512 -1.27 -28.01 -0.60
N ASN A 513 -0.03 -27.64 -0.76
CA ASN A 513 1.13 -28.47 -0.40
C ASN A 513 1.07 -29.90 -0.96
N VAL A 514 0.60 -30.06 -2.18
CA VAL A 514 0.55 -31.39 -2.81
C VAL A 514 1.97 -31.85 -3.14
N ASP A 515 2.37 -33.05 -2.68
CA ASP A 515 3.73 -33.57 -2.86
C ASP A 515 4.00 -34.14 -4.27
N ALA A 516 2.96 -34.31 -5.07
CA ALA A 516 3.12 -34.77 -6.45
C ALA A 516 3.81 -33.70 -7.32
N PRO A 517 4.75 -34.09 -8.21
CA PRO A 517 5.36 -33.18 -9.17
C PRO A 517 4.30 -32.58 -10.09
N LEU A 518 4.51 -31.30 -10.47
CA LEU A 518 3.60 -30.59 -11.35
C LEU A 518 4.03 -30.77 -12.80
N GLU A 519 3.13 -31.33 -13.62
CA GLU A 519 3.31 -31.35 -15.07
C GLU A 519 2.99 -29.99 -15.68
N ILE A 520 3.95 -29.38 -16.35
CA ILE A 520 3.82 -28.14 -17.10
C ILE A 520 4.01 -28.42 -18.58
N LYS A 521 3.07 -27.95 -19.40
CA LYS A 521 3.19 -27.99 -20.86
C LYS A 521 3.64 -26.63 -21.35
N GLU A 522 4.80 -26.57 -21.97
CA GLU A 522 5.27 -25.41 -22.76
C GLU A 522 5.39 -25.82 -24.22
N GLY A 523 4.42 -25.40 -25.04
CA GLY A 523 4.33 -25.82 -26.44
C GLY A 523 4.04 -27.33 -26.57
N SER A 524 4.92 -28.05 -27.28
CA SER A 524 4.85 -29.52 -27.45
C SER A 524 5.55 -30.31 -26.35
N SER A 525 6.31 -29.65 -25.48
CA SER A 525 7.09 -30.28 -24.42
C SER A 525 6.33 -30.31 -23.10
N THR A 526 6.35 -31.46 -22.41
CA THR A 526 5.84 -31.59 -21.05
C THR A 526 7.02 -31.84 -20.13
N PHE A 527 7.15 -31.06 -19.07
CA PHE A 527 8.16 -31.27 -18.03
C PHE A 527 7.51 -31.25 -16.66
N CYS A 528 8.10 -32.02 -15.76
CA CYS A 528 7.69 -32.04 -14.37
C CYS A 528 8.60 -31.12 -13.57
N LEU A 529 8.02 -30.18 -12.82
CA LEU A 529 8.73 -29.35 -11.85
C LEU A 529 8.52 -29.91 -10.46
N THR A 530 9.62 -30.22 -9.80
CA THR A 530 9.59 -30.47 -8.36
C THR A 530 9.50 -29.15 -7.61
N ARG A 531 9.15 -29.21 -6.33
CA ARG A 531 9.09 -28.04 -5.47
C ARG A 531 10.47 -27.41 -5.28
N GLU A 532 11.48 -28.27 -5.11
CA GLU A 532 12.88 -27.88 -4.94
C GLU A 532 13.36 -27.09 -6.15
N GLU A 533 13.11 -27.57 -7.36
CA GLU A 533 13.48 -26.87 -8.59
C GLU A 533 12.80 -25.51 -8.71
N MET A 534 11.54 -25.39 -8.24
CA MET A 534 10.83 -24.12 -8.25
C MET A 534 11.44 -23.13 -7.26
N VAL A 535 11.73 -23.56 -6.02
CA VAL A 535 12.38 -22.72 -5.01
C VAL A 535 13.74 -22.27 -5.52
N GLN A 536 14.50 -23.17 -6.11
CA GLN A 536 15.78 -22.85 -6.72
C GLN A 536 15.66 -21.77 -7.80
N ARG A 537 14.73 -21.92 -8.74
CA ARG A 537 14.48 -20.91 -9.80
C ARG A 537 14.11 -19.54 -9.22
N ILE A 538 13.26 -19.49 -8.18
CA ILE A 538 12.85 -18.23 -7.53
C ILE A 538 14.07 -17.55 -6.88
N ILE A 539 14.87 -18.30 -6.14
CA ILE A 539 16.05 -17.78 -5.43
C ILE A 539 17.09 -17.28 -6.42
N THR A 540 17.42 -18.09 -7.42
CA THR A 540 18.37 -17.71 -8.50
C THR A 540 17.93 -16.42 -9.16
N LYS A 541 16.66 -16.32 -9.59
CA LYS A 541 16.11 -15.13 -10.23
C LYS A 541 16.16 -13.89 -9.34
N ARG A 542 15.93 -14.04 -8.03
CA ARG A 542 16.00 -12.92 -7.07
C ARG A 542 17.44 -12.47 -6.84
N THR A 543 18.35 -13.41 -6.66
CA THR A 543 19.79 -13.15 -6.51
C THR A 543 20.32 -12.45 -7.74
N GLN A 544 20.01 -12.95 -8.94
CA GLN A 544 20.37 -12.31 -10.21
C GLN A 544 19.90 -10.85 -10.28
N ASN A 545 18.63 -10.60 -9.98
CA ASN A 545 18.10 -9.23 -9.98
C ASN A 545 18.81 -8.27 -9.00
N ILE A 546 19.31 -8.78 -7.88
CA ILE A 546 20.08 -8.00 -6.91
C ILE A 546 21.44 -7.66 -7.49
N ILE A 547 22.14 -8.64 -8.04
CA ILE A 547 23.47 -8.48 -8.62
C ILE A 547 23.41 -7.54 -9.84
N ASP A 548 22.47 -7.73 -10.76
CA ASP A 548 22.29 -6.87 -11.93
C ASP A 548 22.06 -5.40 -11.56
N LYS A 549 21.33 -5.17 -10.48
CA LYS A 549 21.14 -3.81 -9.96
C LYS A 549 22.42 -3.26 -9.35
N ALA A 550 23.16 -4.07 -8.61
CA ALA A 550 24.43 -3.68 -7.98
C ALA A 550 25.50 -3.35 -9.01
N MET A 551 25.61 -4.15 -10.07
CA MET A 551 26.55 -3.93 -11.18
C MET A 551 26.35 -2.59 -11.90
N LYS A 552 25.17 -2.00 -11.79
CA LYS A 552 24.84 -0.67 -12.37
C LYS A 552 25.21 0.50 -11.46
N ILE A 553 25.62 0.24 -10.24
CA ILE A 553 25.95 1.28 -9.25
C ILE A 553 27.41 1.67 -9.44
N LYS A 554 27.65 2.89 -9.97
CA LYS A 554 29.00 3.40 -10.29
C LYS A 554 29.92 3.52 -9.06
N SER A 555 29.35 3.71 -7.88
CA SER A 555 30.10 3.85 -6.62
C SER A 555 30.52 2.51 -5.98
N LEU A 556 30.15 1.38 -6.58
CA LEU A 556 30.51 0.04 -6.11
C LEU A 556 31.40 -0.66 -7.14
N ASP A 557 32.51 -1.16 -6.70
CA ASP A 557 33.40 -2.00 -7.50
C ASP A 557 33.19 -3.47 -7.12
N MET A 558 32.25 -4.11 -7.82
CA MET A 558 31.82 -5.47 -7.52
C MET A 558 32.92 -6.51 -7.74
N GLU A 559 33.86 -6.24 -8.67
CA GLU A 559 34.97 -7.18 -8.94
C GLU A 559 36.01 -7.17 -7.81
N ARG A 560 36.39 -5.95 -7.39
CA ARG A 560 37.31 -5.75 -6.26
C ARG A 560 36.71 -6.22 -4.94
N ASP A 561 35.45 -5.94 -4.72
CA ASP A 561 34.80 -6.13 -3.42
C ASP A 561 34.20 -7.56 -3.26
N LEU A 562 34.30 -8.43 -4.30
CA LEU A 562 33.72 -9.77 -4.28
C LEU A 562 34.15 -10.63 -3.08
N PRO A 563 35.45 -10.67 -2.67
CA PRO A 563 35.83 -11.45 -1.51
C PRO A 563 35.15 -11.04 -0.21
N ASP A 564 34.98 -9.72 0.01
CA ASP A 564 34.31 -9.16 1.18
C ASP A 564 32.79 -9.40 1.12
N ILE A 565 32.19 -9.31 -0.07
CA ILE A 565 30.80 -9.65 -0.30
C ILE A 565 30.51 -11.11 0.05
N LEU A 566 31.35 -12.04 -0.43
CA LEU A 566 31.21 -13.47 -0.14
C LEU A 566 31.39 -13.77 1.34
N LYS A 567 32.39 -13.16 1.98
CA LYS A 567 32.63 -13.30 3.43
C LYS A 567 31.45 -12.79 4.24
N GLY A 568 30.98 -11.59 3.94
CA GLY A 568 29.84 -10.98 4.61
C GLY A 568 28.55 -11.79 4.37
N PHE A 569 28.32 -12.26 3.14
CA PHE A 569 27.15 -13.08 2.82
C PHE A 569 27.16 -14.42 3.57
N LYS A 570 28.30 -15.12 3.64
CA LYS A 570 28.44 -16.33 4.43
C LYS A 570 28.14 -16.11 5.92
N SER A 571 28.51 -14.96 6.48
CA SER A 571 28.23 -14.63 7.88
C SER A 571 26.74 -14.41 8.16
N ILE A 572 25.99 -13.90 7.18
CA ILE A 572 24.53 -13.64 7.29
C ILE A 572 23.71 -14.90 7.05
N CYS A 573 24.16 -15.79 6.18
CA CYS A 573 23.49 -17.04 5.83
C CYS A 573 23.62 -18.15 6.89
N VAL A 574 24.02 -17.82 8.11
CA VAL A 574 23.96 -18.79 9.21
C VAL A 574 22.51 -18.95 9.64
N PRO A 575 21.90 -20.13 9.48
CA PRO A 575 20.62 -20.40 10.06
C PRO A 575 20.72 -20.23 11.59
N CYS A 576 19.93 -19.33 12.10
CA CYS A 576 19.87 -19.05 13.52
C CYS A 576 18.41 -19.14 13.94
N SER A 577 18.14 -19.70 15.11
CA SER A 577 16.85 -19.46 15.78
C SER A 577 16.62 -17.95 15.89
N ASP A 578 15.36 -17.50 15.94
CA ASP A 578 15.04 -16.07 16.14
C ASP A 578 15.80 -15.46 17.32
N LYS A 579 16.06 -16.26 18.35
CA LYS A 579 16.85 -15.88 19.52
C LYS A 579 18.31 -15.63 19.20
N ALA A 580 18.93 -16.48 18.41
CA ALA A 580 20.34 -16.31 18.00
C ALA A 580 20.53 -15.20 16.96
N LEU A 581 19.48 -14.88 16.16
CA LEU A 581 19.44 -13.69 15.30
C LEU A 581 19.28 -12.40 16.13
N ALA A 582 18.56 -12.47 17.26
CA ALA A 582 18.41 -11.36 18.18
C ALA A 582 19.70 -11.06 18.96
N ASP A 583 20.50 -12.09 19.24
CA ASP A 583 21.74 -12.00 20.03
C ASP A 583 22.97 -11.57 19.21
N ARG A 584 22.89 -11.59 17.86
CA ARG A 584 23.99 -11.07 17.03
C ARG A 584 24.13 -9.57 17.22
N SER A 585 25.32 -9.16 17.59
CA SER A 585 25.65 -7.76 17.70
C SER A 585 25.57 -7.08 16.33
N ILE A 586 24.94 -5.94 16.23
CA ILE A 586 24.83 -5.15 15.01
C ILE A 586 26.23 -4.66 14.57
N GLY A 587 27.20 -4.65 15.48
CA GLY A 587 28.60 -4.40 15.19
C GLY A 587 29.14 -5.29 14.06
N ASP A 588 28.66 -6.54 13.97
CA ASP A 588 29.07 -7.49 12.92
C ASP A 588 28.57 -7.08 11.52
N LEU A 589 27.53 -6.25 11.42
CA LEU A 589 26.98 -5.75 10.16
C LEU A 589 27.45 -4.35 9.80
N SER A 590 27.93 -3.57 10.77
CA SER A 590 28.29 -2.17 10.57
C SER A 590 29.45 -1.96 9.59
N GLY A 591 30.23 -3.00 9.32
CA GLY A 591 31.26 -3.04 8.27
C GLY A 591 30.86 -3.82 7.02
N SER A 592 29.62 -4.30 6.91
CA SER A 592 29.21 -5.10 5.77
C SER A 592 29.03 -4.26 4.50
N HIS A 593 29.53 -4.80 3.40
CA HIS A 593 29.33 -4.21 2.08
C HIS A 593 27.83 -4.04 1.77
N PRO A 594 27.37 -2.92 1.15
CA PRO A 594 25.94 -2.65 0.87
C PRO A 594 25.21 -3.78 0.14
N ILE A 595 25.90 -4.52 -0.71
CA ILE A 595 25.38 -5.69 -1.42
C ILE A 595 25.07 -6.85 -0.48
N VAL A 596 25.86 -7.06 0.56
CA VAL A 596 25.59 -8.09 1.57
C VAL A 596 24.25 -7.83 2.25
N LEU A 597 23.96 -6.57 2.53
CA LEU A 597 22.69 -6.16 3.09
C LEU A 597 21.51 -6.40 2.14
N SER A 598 21.71 -6.19 0.84
CA SER A 598 20.70 -6.49 -0.19
C SER A 598 20.38 -7.98 -0.27
N LEU A 599 21.40 -8.83 -0.13
CA LEU A 599 21.25 -10.28 -0.16
C LEU A 599 20.66 -10.87 1.12
N THR A 600 20.63 -10.09 2.21
CA THR A 600 20.04 -10.52 3.49
C THR A 600 18.55 -10.85 3.34
N GLN A 601 17.85 -10.16 2.46
CA GLN A 601 16.44 -10.47 2.22
C GLN A 601 16.26 -11.86 1.60
N THR A 602 17.08 -12.22 0.62
CA THR A 602 17.06 -13.56 0.01
C THR A 602 17.36 -14.63 1.06
N SER A 603 18.35 -14.41 1.91
CA SER A 603 18.68 -15.30 3.02
C SER A 603 17.52 -15.43 4.02
N ARG A 604 16.87 -14.33 4.39
CA ARG A 604 15.70 -14.35 5.29
C ARG A 604 14.50 -15.07 4.70
N GLU A 605 14.21 -14.85 3.43
CA GLU A 605 13.14 -15.56 2.74
C GLU A 605 13.40 -17.06 2.70
N LEU A 606 14.65 -17.45 2.51
CA LEU A 606 15.07 -18.85 2.55
C LEU A 606 14.93 -19.42 3.97
N GLN A 607 15.35 -18.69 4.99
CA GLN A 607 15.19 -19.09 6.38
C GLN A 607 13.69 -19.17 6.76
N PHE A 608 12.88 -18.23 6.32
CA PHE A 608 11.44 -18.28 6.51
C PHE A 608 10.82 -19.51 5.82
N LEU A 609 11.19 -19.81 4.59
CA LEU A 609 10.77 -21.01 3.89
C LEU A 609 11.25 -22.29 4.60
N MET A 610 12.40 -22.27 5.24
CA MET A 610 12.93 -23.42 6.00
C MET A 610 12.24 -23.63 7.35
N PHE A 611 11.81 -22.59 8.04
CA PHE A 611 11.33 -22.65 9.42
C PHE A 611 9.82 -22.55 9.58
N THR A 612 9.10 -21.82 8.71
CA THR A 612 7.63 -21.66 8.80
C THR A 612 6.84 -22.84 8.25
N VAL A 613 7.51 -23.74 7.56
CA VAL A 613 6.86 -24.95 7.01
C VAL A 613 6.70 -26.04 8.07
N LEU A 614 7.16 -25.83 9.26
CA LEU A 614 7.46 -26.92 10.19
C LEU A 614 6.46 -27.12 11.30
N ASP A 615 5.74 -26.10 11.71
CA ASP A 615 4.80 -26.20 12.81
C ASP A 615 3.48 -25.48 12.44
N ASP A 616 2.43 -26.25 12.28
CA ASP A 616 1.00 -25.94 12.43
C ASP A 616 0.53 -24.57 11.94
N LEU A 617 0.56 -24.34 10.63
CA LEU A 617 -0.25 -23.31 10.04
C LEU A 617 -1.62 -23.87 9.70
N GLU A 618 -2.62 -23.51 10.49
CA GLU A 618 -4.01 -23.72 10.12
C GLU A 618 -4.29 -23.11 8.72
N PRO A 619 -4.98 -23.83 7.83
CA PRO A 619 -5.37 -23.29 6.54
C PRO A 619 -6.20 -22.03 6.72
N GLY A 620 -5.66 -20.88 6.35
CA GLY A 620 -6.38 -19.59 6.38
C GLY A 620 -5.72 -18.44 7.16
N THR A 621 -4.64 -18.68 7.90
CA THR A 621 -3.96 -17.64 8.69
C THR A 621 -2.75 -17.00 8.01
N VAL A 622 -2.34 -17.47 6.87
CA VAL A 622 -1.22 -16.88 6.12
C VAL A 622 -1.70 -15.61 5.42
N SER A 623 -1.25 -14.47 5.90
CA SER A 623 -1.17 -13.25 5.11
C SER A 623 -0.54 -13.59 3.77
N PRO A 624 -1.00 -13.06 2.64
CA PRO A 624 -0.35 -13.25 1.35
C PRO A 624 0.99 -12.51 1.35
N VAL A 625 1.96 -13.01 2.09
CA VAL A 625 3.36 -12.84 1.74
C VAL A 625 3.51 -13.66 0.49
N GLU A 626 2.94 -13.08 -0.54
CA GLU A 626 3.19 -13.27 -1.92
C GLU A 626 3.76 -14.64 -2.27
N TYR A 627 2.86 -15.65 -2.30
CA TYR A 627 2.94 -16.81 -3.18
C TYR A 627 4.29 -17.53 -3.30
N LEU A 628 5.01 -17.66 -2.19
CA LEU A 628 6.01 -18.70 -2.12
C LEU A 628 5.29 -19.98 -1.70
N PRO A 629 5.43 -21.06 -2.48
CA PRO A 629 4.88 -22.34 -2.06
C PRO A 629 5.48 -22.67 -0.70
N VAL A 630 4.62 -22.91 0.28
CA VAL A 630 5.03 -23.48 1.56
C VAL A 630 5.46 -24.91 1.24
N VAL A 631 6.76 -25.12 1.12
CA VAL A 631 7.33 -26.38 0.71
C VAL A 631 8.08 -26.95 1.89
N SER A 632 7.97 -28.24 2.07
CA SER A 632 8.86 -29.01 2.95
C SER A 632 10.31 -28.95 2.43
N ILE A 633 10.97 -27.82 2.66
CA ILE A 633 12.42 -27.65 2.39
C ILE A 633 13.23 -28.43 3.44
N LYS A 634 12.61 -28.95 4.49
CA LYS A 634 13.24 -29.70 5.57
C LYS A 634 14.08 -30.87 5.06
N SER A 635 13.61 -31.58 4.05
CA SER A 635 14.32 -32.72 3.49
C SER A 635 15.51 -32.31 2.59
N TYR A 636 15.44 -31.13 1.98
CA TYR A 636 16.47 -30.66 1.05
C TYR A 636 17.60 -29.91 1.75
N PHE A 637 17.28 -29.15 2.80
CA PHE A 637 18.25 -28.39 3.59
C PHE A 637 18.36 -28.91 5.02
N SER A 638 18.38 -30.22 5.18
CA SER A 638 18.53 -30.87 6.50
C SER A 638 19.85 -30.51 7.20
N ASP A 639 20.84 -30.02 6.45
CA ASP A 639 22.15 -29.61 6.96
C ASP A 639 22.42 -28.11 6.68
N LEU A 640 22.84 -27.41 7.72
CA LEU A 640 23.21 -26.00 7.73
C LEU A 640 24.38 -25.65 6.83
N SER A 641 25.33 -26.60 6.69
CA SER A 641 26.51 -26.46 5.83
C SER A 641 26.09 -26.48 4.35
N THR A 642 25.14 -27.33 4.00
CA THR A 642 24.62 -27.50 2.64
C THR A 642 23.89 -26.23 2.18
N THR A 643 23.09 -25.59 3.04
CA THR A 643 22.39 -24.35 2.71
C THR A 643 23.37 -23.21 2.42
N ARG A 644 24.43 -23.06 3.21
CA ARG A 644 25.48 -22.06 2.99
C ARG A 644 26.24 -22.28 1.69
N SER A 645 26.60 -23.50 1.43
CA SER A 645 27.31 -23.91 0.20
C SER A 645 26.42 -23.60 -1.02
N TYR A 646 25.17 -23.97 -0.95
CA TYR A 646 24.19 -23.76 -2.01
C TYR A 646 23.97 -22.26 -2.33
N LEU A 647 23.71 -21.42 -1.31
CA LEU A 647 23.54 -19.99 -1.50
C LEU A 647 24.79 -19.30 -2.02
N SER A 648 25.97 -19.73 -1.55
CA SER A 648 27.24 -19.19 -2.04
C SER A 648 27.48 -19.59 -3.50
N LYS A 649 27.07 -20.81 -3.91
CA LYS A 649 27.15 -21.27 -5.29
C LYS A 649 26.23 -20.43 -6.20
N ILE A 650 24.97 -20.26 -5.84
CA ILE A 650 24.03 -19.41 -6.60
C ILE A 650 24.57 -17.99 -6.74
N LEU A 651 25.10 -17.42 -5.65
CA LEU A 651 25.65 -16.06 -5.68
C LEU A 651 26.80 -15.94 -6.65
N LEU A 652 27.73 -16.91 -6.65
CA LEU A 652 28.88 -16.95 -7.56
C LEU A 652 28.43 -17.12 -9.02
N GLU A 653 27.53 -18.04 -9.29
CA GLU A 653 26.98 -18.26 -10.63
C GLU A 653 26.35 -16.98 -11.18
N CYS A 654 25.41 -16.38 -10.43
CA CYS A 654 24.77 -15.14 -10.84
C CYS A 654 25.74 -13.96 -11.02
N PHE A 655 26.80 -13.92 -10.21
CA PHE A 655 27.84 -12.88 -10.31
C PHE A 655 28.67 -13.04 -11.59
N TYR A 656 29.14 -14.25 -11.90
CA TYR A 656 29.89 -14.49 -13.12
C TYR A 656 29.08 -14.28 -14.38
N GLU A 657 27.82 -14.71 -14.41
CA GLU A 657 26.90 -14.40 -15.52
C GLU A 657 26.76 -12.89 -15.74
N ALA A 658 26.57 -12.11 -14.67
CA ALA A 658 26.45 -10.65 -14.77
C ALA A 658 27.75 -9.98 -15.24
N LEU A 659 28.91 -10.51 -14.84
CA LEU A 659 30.24 -10.04 -15.32
C LEU A 659 30.41 -10.30 -16.80
N ASP A 660 30.10 -11.51 -17.26
CA ASP A 660 30.24 -11.91 -18.66
C ASP A 660 29.33 -11.07 -19.56
N GLU A 661 28.08 -10.83 -19.15
CA GLU A 661 27.20 -9.89 -19.85
C GLU A 661 27.76 -8.45 -19.92
N LYS A 662 28.42 -8.00 -18.84
CA LYS A 662 29.03 -6.67 -18.81
C LYS A 662 30.26 -6.58 -19.73
N ARG A 663 31.04 -7.65 -19.83
CA ARG A 663 32.20 -7.76 -20.73
C ARG A 663 31.76 -7.79 -22.18
N LEU A 664 30.75 -8.61 -22.53
CA LEU A 664 30.17 -8.70 -23.87
C LEU A 664 29.52 -7.39 -24.36
N LYS A 665 29.02 -6.54 -23.46
CA LYS A 665 28.47 -5.21 -23.80
C LYS A 665 29.56 -4.13 -23.97
N LYS A 666 30.81 -4.41 -23.60
CA LYS A 666 31.96 -3.51 -23.78
C LYS A 666 32.78 -3.83 -25.03
N THR A 667 32.64 -5.04 -25.59
CA THR A 667 33.10 -5.43 -26.93
C THR A 667 32.02 -5.13 -27.95
#